data_9870f23f13b04aeba776c13cd337acb7
#
_entry.id   9870f23f13b04aeba776c13cd337acb7
#
_cell.length_a   1.000
_cell.length_b   1.000
_cell.length_c   1.000
_cell.angle_alpha   90.00
_cell.angle_beta   90.00
_cell.angle_gamma   90.00
#
_symmetry.space_group_name_H-M   'P 1'
#
loop_
_entity.id
_entity.type
_entity.pdbx_description
1 polymer ?
#
loop_
_entity_poly.entity_id
_entity_poly.type
_entity_poly.pdbx_seq_one_letter_code
_entity_poly.pdbx_strand_id
1 'polypeptide(L)'
;MQVESMERAEGMCRTLGQFGKSRRWRQATVGLFFWFWSAVLLVAGGPAEDWKVLSIDPSMADWQGAVGQWECLDGILRSLPGADGVLFTKESYDHFEVDLEFRLPPGGNNGLAIRYPGTGRASVDAMCEIQILDDDAPQYASLDPRQYHGAIYGMVAPKRGYLLPVGQWNHQRVTVVGSWIQVSLNGTVIAEADLSRITDFKDGTPHPGKDRGDGYLGFCGHQDPVEFRQVKVRRLTPFRLGVFSVDVTIPLGHRCMGLLPQKSTSVADPLLLHGLVLLGSDKPWVLMAIDWCEVRNESYRLWQEKIAEAVGTVPEQVWLNCLHQHDAPVIDHGAQRLLDQVGLSKELFDPVFHDEVLGRATAAAKLAMESALPCTDIGVGQAKVERVASNRRHVSPDGTVDFSRGSSSGREPRFRDADEGLIDPWLRTLSFWNGSKCLAQWHVYATHPMSYYGRGEVTSDFVGLARERLRREDPSIHQMYGSGCSGDVTAGKFNSGTAEDRIALADRMYRAMVASTESTRTVKLESVRGIWEPLEIRWNPKPSLARDTLTASLHDASLLTEKRIYAAMSLASLDRLEKQPQTTLPCVDLGAAQIFFFPGEAFVGYQLNIQQRLAKEVALHATDRWPLVLGYADCWTGYVPTREAVEDRFDDTWYWVDPRAWEEMDRGMESVMQQLAR
;
A
#
# COMPACT_ATOMS: atom_id res chain seq x y z
N MET A 1 -48.81 -36.63 -8.54
CA MET A 1 -48.61 -37.74 -9.51
C MET A 1 -47.19 -37.58 -9.98
N GLN A 2 -46.36 -38.24 -9.27
CA GLN A 2 -45.52 -39.40 -9.61
C GLN A 2 -44.38 -38.99 -10.53
N VAL A 3 -43.12 -38.84 -10.08
CA VAL A 3 -42.18 -39.80 -9.45
C VAL A 3 -41.50 -40.70 -10.51
N GLU A 4 -40.18 -40.77 -10.37
CA GLU A 4 -39.28 -41.86 -10.78
C GLU A 4 -38.72 -41.78 -12.23
N SER A 5 -37.53 -42.17 -12.54
CA SER A 5 -36.34 -42.70 -11.79
C SER A 5 -35.15 -42.75 -12.74
N MET A 6 -33.99 -42.47 -12.25
CA MET A 6 -32.84 -43.39 -12.03
C MET A 6 -32.20 -44.14 -13.21
N GLU A 7 -30.90 -43.89 -13.30
CA GLU A 7 -29.76 -44.82 -13.34
C GLU A 7 -29.26 -45.47 -14.64
N ARG A 8 -27.90 -45.44 -14.70
CA ARG A 8 -26.93 -46.42 -15.30
C ARG A 8 -26.61 -46.23 -16.77
N ALA A 9 -25.41 -46.35 -17.24
CA ALA A 9 -24.35 -47.26 -16.80
C ALA A 9 -22.97 -46.83 -17.31
N GLU A 10 -22.01 -47.28 -16.54
CA GLU A 10 -20.60 -47.48 -16.88
C GLU A 10 -20.39 -48.45 -18.03
N GLY A 11 -19.22 -48.33 -18.70
CA GLY A 11 -18.62 -49.56 -19.12
C GLY A 11 -17.75 -49.57 -20.37
N MET A 12 -16.48 -49.89 -20.12
CA MET A 12 -15.55 -50.68 -20.93
C MET A 12 -14.87 -50.03 -22.13
N CYS A 13 -13.59 -49.83 -22.06
CA CYS A 13 -12.41 -50.69 -21.89
C CYS A 13 -11.87 -51.31 -23.18
N ARG A 14 -10.60 -50.98 -23.49
CA ARG A 14 -9.53 -51.75 -24.15
C ARG A 14 -9.66 -52.18 -25.61
N THR A 15 -8.65 -51.89 -26.42
CA THR A 15 -7.57 -52.81 -26.85
C THR A 15 -6.64 -52.11 -27.87
N LEU A 16 -5.36 -52.02 -27.61
CA LEU A 16 -4.21 -52.78 -28.12
C LEU A 16 -3.97 -52.75 -29.62
N GLY A 17 -2.77 -52.35 -30.03
CA GLY A 17 -2.18 -52.61 -31.31
C GLY A 17 -0.76 -52.08 -31.48
N GLN A 18 0.23 -52.86 -31.06
CA GLN A 18 1.67 -52.71 -31.36
C GLN A 18 1.97 -52.94 -32.83
N PHE A 19 3.05 -52.35 -33.32
CA PHE A 19 4.09 -52.82 -34.27
C PHE A 19 4.93 -51.62 -34.61
N GLY A 20 6.25 -51.52 -34.56
CA GLY A 20 7.31 -52.52 -34.55
C GLY A 20 8.42 -52.08 -35.48
N LYS A 21 9.66 -52.01 -34.94
CA LYS A 21 10.98 -52.18 -35.58
C LYS A 21 11.60 -51.02 -36.38
N SER A 22 12.59 -50.38 -35.79
CA SER A 22 14.05 -50.49 -35.95
C SER A 22 14.64 -50.08 -37.30
N ARG A 23 15.58 -49.12 -37.25
CA ARG A 23 16.87 -49.18 -37.99
C ARG A 23 17.94 -48.33 -37.28
N ARG A 24 19.01 -49.02 -36.89
CA ARG A 24 20.31 -48.46 -36.50
C ARG A 24 21.02 -47.88 -37.69
N TRP A 25 21.69 -46.72 -37.56
CA TRP A 25 22.93 -46.44 -38.30
C TRP A 25 23.84 -45.55 -37.45
N ARG A 26 24.95 -46.08 -37.17
CA ARG A 26 26.36 -45.71 -36.94
C ARG A 26 26.74 -44.27 -36.58
N GLN A 27 27.55 -44.25 -35.55
CA GLN A 27 28.42 -43.19 -35.03
C GLN A 27 29.34 -42.61 -36.14
N ALA A 28 29.44 -41.28 -36.18
CA ALA A 28 30.63 -40.57 -36.63
C ALA A 28 30.97 -39.53 -35.56
N THR A 29 32.10 -39.78 -34.92
CA THR A 29 32.74 -38.92 -33.94
C THR A 29 33.37 -37.72 -34.67
N VAL A 30 32.91 -36.49 -34.43
CA VAL A 30 33.68 -35.28 -34.70
C VAL A 30 33.73 -34.49 -33.42
N GLY A 31 34.92 -34.44 -32.84
CA GLY A 31 35.20 -33.62 -31.67
C GLY A 31 35.15 -32.13 -31.99
N LEU A 32 34.33 -31.42 -31.34
CA LEU A 32 34.37 -29.96 -31.24
C LEU A 32 34.53 -29.59 -29.78
N PHE A 33 35.71 -29.08 -29.45
CA PHE A 33 35.99 -28.42 -28.18
C PHE A 33 35.10 -27.18 -28.06
N PHE A 34 34.06 -27.24 -27.23
CA PHE A 34 33.36 -26.06 -26.74
C PHE A 34 34.07 -25.58 -25.49
N TRP A 35 34.74 -24.45 -25.59
CA TRP A 35 35.13 -23.62 -24.45
C TRP A 35 33.86 -23.09 -23.78
N PHE A 36 33.53 -23.64 -22.61
CA PHE A 36 32.56 -23.00 -21.70
C PHE A 36 33.23 -21.77 -21.09
N TRP A 37 32.94 -20.61 -21.66
CA TRP A 37 33.03 -19.37 -20.91
C TRP A 37 31.87 -19.37 -19.93
N SER A 38 32.17 -19.69 -18.65
CA SER A 38 31.29 -19.36 -17.53
C SER A 38 31.27 -17.83 -17.43
N ALA A 39 30.28 -17.20 -18.03
CA ALA A 39 29.90 -15.85 -17.69
C ALA A 39 29.41 -15.90 -16.23
N VAL A 40 30.28 -15.54 -15.30
CA VAL A 40 29.88 -15.13 -13.95
C VAL A 40 29.01 -13.88 -14.17
N LEU A 41 27.71 -14.06 -14.17
CA LEU A 41 26.77 -12.97 -13.95
C LEU A 41 27.13 -12.40 -12.55
N LEU A 42 27.92 -11.33 -12.55
CA LEU A 42 27.92 -10.40 -11.43
C LEU A 42 26.47 -9.88 -11.32
N VAL A 43 25.69 -10.50 -10.42
CA VAL A 43 24.50 -9.88 -9.87
C VAL A 43 25.02 -8.59 -9.28
N ALA A 44 24.70 -7.46 -9.94
CA ALA A 44 24.91 -6.15 -9.36
C ALA A 44 24.20 -6.16 -8.01
N GLY A 45 25.00 -6.18 -6.93
CA GLY A 45 24.48 -6.07 -5.58
C GLY A 45 23.65 -4.78 -5.52
N GLY A 46 22.46 -4.88 -4.97
CA GLY A 46 21.71 -3.71 -4.53
C GLY A 46 22.61 -2.81 -3.69
N PRO A 47 22.22 -1.54 -3.45
CA PRO A 47 23.02 -0.60 -2.69
C PRO A 47 23.51 -1.29 -1.41
N ALA A 48 24.82 -1.15 -1.14
CA ALA A 48 25.46 -1.79 0.03
C ALA A 48 24.63 -1.42 1.26
N GLU A 49 24.09 -2.43 1.93
CA GLU A 49 23.40 -2.23 3.21
C GLU A 49 24.37 -1.48 4.12
N ASP A 50 23.97 -0.36 4.72
CA ASP A 50 24.80 0.51 5.57
C ASP A 50 25.07 -0.14 6.94
N TRP A 51 25.64 -1.33 6.90
CA TRP A 51 26.06 -2.05 8.10
C TRP A 51 27.41 -1.52 8.62
N LYS A 52 27.40 -1.01 9.85
CA LYS A 52 28.64 -0.79 10.61
C LYS A 52 29.05 -2.12 11.24
N VAL A 53 30.20 -2.65 10.82
CA VAL A 53 30.83 -3.79 11.49
C VAL A 53 31.51 -3.27 12.76
N LEU A 54 31.15 -3.80 13.93
CA LEU A 54 31.78 -3.45 15.20
C LEU A 54 33.13 -4.12 15.33
N SER A 55 34.12 -3.39 15.85
CA SER A 55 35.50 -3.87 15.97
C SER A 55 35.60 -5.07 16.93
N ILE A 56 36.06 -6.23 16.41
CA ILE A 56 36.40 -7.42 17.17
C ILE A 56 37.90 -7.67 16.98
N ASP A 57 38.66 -6.79 17.57
CA ASP A 57 40.13 -6.84 17.57
C ASP A 57 40.65 -6.35 18.94
N PRO A 58 41.96 -6.52 19.25
CA PRO A 58 42.51 -6.13 20.55
C PRO A 58 42.36 -4.65 20.94
N SER A 59 42.04 -3.80 19.98
CA SER A 59 41.81 -2.36 20.27
C SER A 59 40.48 -2.08 20.97
N MET A 60 39.49 -2.96 20.78
CA MET A 60 38.12 -2.79 21.29
C MET A 60 37.56 -1.38 20.99
N ALA A 61 37.85 -0.87 19.78
CA ALA A 61 37.66 0.55 19.44
C ALA A 61 36.23 1.03 19.58
N ASP A 62 35.23 0.17 19.30
CA ASP A 62 33.79 0.48 19.40
C ASP A 62 33.19 0.21 20.79
N TRP A 63 33.96 -0.36 21.73
CA TRP A 63 33.44 -0.86 23.00
C TRP A 63 33.90 -0.07 24.22
N GLN A 64 33.09 -0.10 25.27
CA GLN A 64 33.34 0.46 26.60
C GLN A 64 32.68 -0.39 27.69
N GLY A 65 32.77 0.04 28.96
CA GLY A 65 32.24 -0.69 30.12
C GLY A 65 33.20 -1.79 30.61
N ALA A 66 32.75 -3.03 30.71
CA ALA A 66 33.51 -4.12 31.27
C ALA A 66 34.58 -4.68 30.31
N VAL A 67 35.28 -3.85 29.54
CA VAL A 67 36.26 -4.25 28.50
C VAL A 67 37.28 -5.25 29.05
N GLY A 68 37.78 -5.07 30.28
CA GLY A 68 38.77 -5.97 30.89
C GLY A 68 38.26 -7.40 31.22
N GLN A 69 36.97 -7.66 31.06
CA GLN A 69 36.36 -8.98 31.26
C GLN A 69 36.10 -9.71 29.94
N TRP A 70 36.62 -9.18 28.82
CA TRP A 70 36.44 -9.71 27.47
C TRP A 70 37.80 -9.79 26.77
N GLU A 71 37.92 -10.74 25.86
CA GLU A 71 39.09 -10.87 24.98
C GLU A 71 38.68 -10.94 23.51
N CYS A 72 39.53 -10.45 22.64
CA CYS A 72 39.39 -10.57 21.19
C CYS A 72 40.55 -11.40 20.65
N LEU A 73 40.23 -12.55 20.05
CA LEU A 73 41.23 -13.44 19.44
C LEU A 73 40.69 -13.94 18.09
N ASP A 74 41.47 -13.78 17.03
CA ASP A 74 41.15 -14.26 15.68
C ASP A 74 39.76 -13.84 15.16
N GLY A 75 39.33 -12.60 15.45
CA GLY A 75 38.01 -12.08 15.05
C GLY A 75 36.84 -12.62 15.87
N ILE A 76 37.12 -13.25 17.01
CA ILE A 76 36.16 -13.74 17.98
C ILE A 76 36.25 -12.91 19.26
N LEU A 77 35.13 -12.35 19.68
CA LEU A 77 34.91 -11.69 20.97
C LEU A 77 34.41 -12.74 21.96
N ARG A 78 35.10 -12.91 23.08
CA ARG A 78 34.78 -13.93 24.12
C ARG A 78 34.67 -13.27 25.49
N SER A 79 33.64 -13.60 26.27
CA SER A 79 33.62 -13.32 27.70
C SER A 79 34.58 -14.21 28.45
N LEU A 80 35.37 -13.64 29.37
CA LEU A 80 36.28 -14.42 30.22
C LEU A 80 35.47 -15.17 31.28
N PRO A 81 35.98 -16.33 31.75
CA PRO A 81 35.39 -17.02 32.88
C PRO A 81 35.26 -16.06 34.11
N GLY A 82 34.09 -15.97 34.69
CA GLY A 82 33.80 -15.06 35.80
C GLY A 82 33.40 -13.65 35.39
N ALA A 83 33.24 -13.35 34.10
CA ALA A 83 32.72 -12.07 33.62
C ALA A 83 31.27 -11.86 34.07
N ASP A 84 31.00 -10.76 34.75
CA ASP A 84 29.67 -10.37 35.30
C ASP A 84 29.24 -8.93 34.93
N GLY A 85 30.07 -8.21 34.17
CA GLY A 85 29.80 -6.86 33.70
C GLY A 85 29.24 -6.80 32.28
N VAL A 86 28.71 -5.62 31.92
CA VAL A 86 28.23 -5.35 30.57
C VAL A 86 29.33 -4.72 29.72
N LEU A 87 29.67 -5.36 28.59
CA LEU A 87 30.46 -4.78 27.52
C LEU A 87 29.47 -4.09 26.56
N PHE A 88 29.60 -2.79 26.31
CA PHE A 88 28.64 -2.08 25.46
C PHE A 88 29.29 -1.10 24.51
N THR A 89 28.56 -0.73 23.45
CA THR A 89 29.06 0.15 22.39
C THR A 89 29.32 1.57 22.91
N LYS A 90 30.27 2.31 22.28
CA LYS A 90 30.47 3.73 22.53
C LYS A 90 29.38 4.59 21.94
N GLU A 91 28.78 4.15 20.81
CA GLU A 91 27.64 4.82 20.18
C GLU A 91 26.33 4.30 20.79
N SER A 92 25.35 5.19 20.96
CA SER A 92 23.97 4.85 21.29
C SER A 92 23.13 4.65 20.01
N TYR A 93 22.07 3.86 20.13
CA TYR A 93 21.15 3.53 19.04
C TYR A 93 19.71 3.69 19.52
N ASP A 94 18.89 4.29 18.68
CA ASP A 94 17.45 4.49 18.86
C ASP A 94 16.65 3.42 18.10
N HIS A 95 16.66 3.48 16.76
CA HIS A 95 16.08 2.49 15.85
C HIS A 95 17.22 1.80 15.13
N PHE A 96 17.31 0.48 15.27
CA PHE A 96 18.44 -0.26 14.71
C PHE A 96 18.14 -1.73 14.50
N GLU A 97 18.98 -2.33 13.70
CA GLU A 97 19.07 -3.78 13.56
C GLU A 97 20.50 -4.21 13.91
N VAL A 98 20.64 -5.23 14.76
CA VAL A 98 21.90 -5.88 15.02
C VAL A 98 21.87 -7.30 14.48
N ASP A 99 22.95 -7.71 13.82
CA ASP A 99 23.14 -9.01 13.20
C ASP A 99 24.47 -9.57 13.69
N LEU A 100 24.46 -10.78 14.24
CA LEU A 100 25.62 -11.38 14.89
C LEU A 100 25.59 -12.91 14.84
N GLU A 101 26.74 -13.52 15.00
CA GLU A 101 26.86 -14.95 15.29
C GLU A 101 27.36 -15.16 16.70
N PHE A 102 26.81 -16.17 17.40
CA PHE A 102 27.24 -16.56 18.73
C PHE A 102 27.43 -18.07 18.83
N ARG A 103 28.29 -18.51 19.78
CA ARG A 103 28.56 -19.91 20.09
C ARG A 103 28.56 -20.13 21.59
N LEU A 104 27.74 -21.08 22.04
CA LEU A 104 27.58 -21.41 23.47
C LEU A 104 28.48 -22.57 23.88
N PRO A 105 29.15 -22.48 25.04
CA PRO A 105 29.67 -23.66 25.73
C PRO A 105 28.53 -24.44 26.40
N PRO A 106 28.76 -25.70 26.87
CA PRO A 106 27.76 -26.40 27.67
C PRO A 106 27.34 -25.58 28.91
N GLY A 107 26.03 -25.37 29.06
CA GLY A 107 25.43 -24.54 30.12
C GLY A 107 25.69 -23.04 29.99
N GLY A 108 26.16 -22.58 28.82
CA GLY A 108 26.52 -21.19 28.59
C GLY A 108 25.34 -20.24 28.76
N ASN A 109 25.59 -19.08 29.37
CA ASN A 109 24.63 -18.02 29.66
C ASN A 109 25.25 -16.66 29.36
N ASN A 110 24.52 -15.82 28.63
CA ASN A 110 24.87 -14.45 28.31
C ASN A 110 23.56 -13.69 27.96
N GLY A 111 23.66 -12.41 27.63
CA GLY A 111 22.52 -11.60 27.18
C GLY A 111 22.95 -10.51 26.22
N LEU A 112 22.06 -10.13 25.31
CA LEU A 112 22.22 -8.96 24.44
C LEU A 112 21.39 -7.81 25.03
N ALA A 113 22.05 -6.81 25.60
CA ALA A 113 21.43 -5.61 26.15
C ALA A 113 21.00 -4.66 25.03
N ILE A 114 19.74 -4.29 25.01
CA ILE A 114 19.12 -3.39 24.03
C ILE A 114 18.86 -2.04 24.70
N ARG A 115 19.38 -0.96 24.12
CA ARG A 115 19.28 0.42 24.67
C ARG A 115 19.70 0.48 26.16
N TYR A 116 20.87 -0.09 26.45
CA TYR A 116 21.45 -0.07 27.78
C TYR A 116 21.83 1.36 28.20
N PRO A 117 21.53 1.79 29.43
CA PRO A 117 21.84 3.17 29.89
C PRO A 117 23.32 3.41 30.23
N GLY A 118 24.17 2.38 30.20
CA GLY A 118 25.58 2.43 30.61
C GLY A 118 25.81 2.07 32.09
N THR A 119 24.77 1.93 32.88
CA THR A 119 24.81 1.54 34.30
C THR A 119 23.58 0.70 34.65
N GLY A 120 23.62 -0.03 35.77
CA GLY A 120 22.52 -0.84 36.24
C GLY A 120 22.44 -2.20 35.57
N ARG A 121 21.32 -2.92 35.75
CA ARG A 121 21.08 -4.26 35.25
C ARG A 121 20.46 -4.21 33.85
N ALA A 122 21.07 -4.87 32.88
CA ALA A 122 20.57 -4.89 31.50
C ALA A 122 19.13 -5.42 31.40
N SER A 123 18.78 -6.45 32.16
CA SER A 123 17.46 -7.08 32.15
C SER A 123 16.32 -6.19 32.68
N VAL A 124 16.63 -5.08 33.38
CA VAL A 124 15.63 -4.23 34.06
C VAL A 124 15.75 -2.76 33.65
N ASP A 125 17.00 -2.23 33.58
CA ASP A 125 17.27 -0.80 33.41
C ASP A 125 17.49 -0.44 31.92
N ALA A 126 17.86 -1.41 31.07
CA ALA A 126 17.83 -1.28 29.61
C ALA A 126 16.39 -1.39 29.07
N MET A 127 16.18 -1.15 27.79
CA MET A 127 14.89 -1.44 27.15
C MET A 127 14.52 -2.92 27.36
N CYS A 128 15.48 -3.80 27.14
CA CYS A 128 15.39 -5.21 27.49
C CYS A 128 16.77 -5.88 27.38
N GLU A 129 16.85 -7.10 27.87
CA GLU A 129 17.90 -8.06 27.56
C GLU A 129 17.32 -9.18 26.72
N ILE A 130 17.96 -9.51 25.59
CA ILE A 130 17.64 -10.72 24.82
C ILE A 130 18.49 -11.85 25.36
N GLN A 131 17.83 -12.87 25.91
CA GLN A 131 18.51 -13.99 26.53
C GLN A 131 19.34 -14.79 25.51
N ILE A 132 20.58 -15.11 25.86
CA ILE A 132 21.48 -16.03 25.12
C ILE A 132 21.85 -17.19 26.05
N LEU A 133 21.22 -18.36 25.83
CA LEU A 133 21.26 -19.45 26.79
C LEU A 133 21.36 -20.82 26.12
N ASP A 134 22.06 -21.76 26.73
CA ASP A 134 21.98 -23.19 26.40
C ASP A 134 20.69 -23.78 27.00
N ASP A 135 19.60 -23.74 26.23
CA ASP A 135 18.26 -24.16 26.67
C ASP A 135 18.17 -25.62 27.13
N ASP A 136 19.08 -26.48 26.65
CA ASP A 136 19.08 -27.93 26.91
C ASP A 136 19.92 -28.32 28.11
N ALA A 137 20.61 -27.36 28.72
CA ALA A 137 21.41 -27.63 29.90
C ALA A 137 20.53 -28.04 31.09
N PRO A 138 20.86 -29.11 31.84
CA PRO A 138 20.01 -29.64 32.92
C PRO A 138 19.66 -28.62 34.00
N GLN A 139 20.55 -27.66 34.29
CA GLN A 139 20.33 -26.60 35.28
C GLN A 139 19.22 -25.62 34.85
N TYR A 140 18.85 -25.56 33.59
CA TYR A 140 17.83 -24.65 33.04
C TYR A 140 16.50 -25.34 32.70
N ALA A 141 16.34 -26.60 33.06
CA ALA A 141 15.15 -27.41 32.71
C ALA A 141 13.83 -26.87 33.27
N SER A 142 13.84 -26.03 34.31
CA SER A 142 12.64 -25.53 34.99
C SER A 142 12.54 -24.01 35.08
N LEU A 143 13.12 -23.29 34.08
CA LEU A 143 13.01 -21.83 34.00
C LEU A 143 11.58 -21.36 33.62
N ASP A 144 11.23 -20.13 34.01
CA ASP A 144 10.06 -19.45 33.45
C ASP A 144 10.21 -19.37 31.92
N PRO A 145 9.16 -19.58 31.14
CA PRO A 145 9.24 -19.50 29.66
C PRO A 145 9.89 -18.21 29.14
N ARG A 146 9.84 -17.12 29.87
CA ARG A 146 10.43 -15.81 29.52
C ARG A 146 11.92 -15.69 29.88
N GLN A 147 12.61 -16.80 30.15
CA GLN A 147 14.04 -16.87 30.48
C GLN A 147 14.86 -17.76 29.53
N TYR A 148 14.21 -18.44 28.56
CA TYR A 148 14.91 -19.26 27.57
C TYR A 148 15.55 -18.41 26.47
N HIS A 149 16.43 -19.02 25.68
CA HIS A 149 17.16 -18.34 24.62
C HIS A 149 16.22 -17.58 23.68
N GLY A 150 16.57 -16.32 23.38
CA GLY A 150 15.77 -15.42 22.54
C GLY A 150 14.57 -14.77 23.23
N ALA A 151 14.34 -15.09 24.53
CA ALA A 151 13.35 -14.36 25.31
C ALA A 151 13.71 -12.87 25.38
N ILE A 152 12.68 -12.02 25.29
CA ILE A 152 12.78 -10.65 25.79
C ILE A 152 12.63 -10.80 27.31
N TYR A 153 13.76 -10.84 28.01
CA TYR A 153 13.88 -11.39 29.37
C TYR A 153 12.84 -10.88 30.33
N GLY A 154 12.12 -11.79 30.98
CA GLY A 154 11.08 -11.47 31.94
C GLY A 154 9.80 -10.88 31.37
N MET A 155 9.73 -10.61 30.05
CA MET A 155 8.61 -9.97 29.39
C MET A 155 7.93 -10.86 28.35
N VAL A 156 8.68 -11.45 27.40
CA VAL A 156 8.13 -12.23 26.29
C VAL A 156 8.84 -13.56 26.12
N ALA A 157 8.08 -14.65 26.08
CA ALA A 157 8.63 -15.98 25.86
C ALA A 157 8.91 -16.22 24.36
N PRO A 158 10.03 -16.87 23.99
CA PRO A 158 10.37 -17.19 22.61
C PRO A 158 9.70 -18.50 22.14
N LYS A 159 9.70 -18.70 20.82
CA LYS A 159 9.54 -20.05 20.25
C LYS A 159 10.85 -20.81 20.43
N ARG A 160 10.79 -22.02 20.99
CA ARG A 160 11.97 -22.85 21.30
C ARG A 160 12.29 -23.88 20.20
N GLY A 161 13.48 -24.49 20.24
CA GLY A 161 13.88 -25.58 19.34
C GLY A 161 14.58 -25.12 18.06
N TYR A 162 15.09 -23.90 18.01
CA TYR A 162 15.80 -23.33 16.86
C TYR A 162 17.30 -23.13 17.11
N LEU A 163 17.80 -23.41 18.32
CA LEU A 163 19.24 -23.45 18.61
C LEU A 163 19.93 -24.62 17.93
N LEU A 164 21.12 -24.37 17.40
CA LEU A 164 22.05 -25.42 17.01
C LEU A 164 22.72 -26.00 18.25
N PRO A 165 23.20 -27.24 18.20
CA PRO A 165 23.91 -27.87 19.32
C PRO A 165 25.07 -27.02 19.86
N VAL A 166 25.33 -27.10 21.18
CA VAL A 166 26.48 -26.44 21.83
C VAL A 166 27.77 -26.63 21.03
N GLY A 167 28.58 -25.59 20.96
CA GLY A 167 29.83 -25.57 20.18
C GLY A 167 29.63 -25.21 18.69
N GLN A 168 28.40 -25.09 18.20
CA GLN A 168 28.12 -24.62 16.85
C GLN A 168 27.75 -23.13 16.84
N TRP A 169 28.04 -22.45 15.72
CA TRP A 169 27.70 -21.04 15.51
C TRP A 169 26.22 -20.89 15.16
N ASN A 170 25.51 -20.13 15.97
CA ASN A 170 24.13 -19.69 15.70
C ASN A 170 24.14 -18.26 15.12
N HIS A 171 23.23 -17.96 14.22
CA HIS A 171 23.02 -16.63 13.67
C HIS A 171 21.80 -15.99 14.31
N GLN A 172 21.98 -14.83 14.92
CA GLN A 172 20.90 -14.06 15.55
C GLN A 172 20.81 -12.66 14.95
N ARG A 173 19.58 -12.22 14.73
CA ARG A 173 19.25 -10.87 14.32
C ARG A 173 18.19 -10.29 15.26
N VAL A 174 18.40 -9.04 15.69
CA VAL A 174 17.43 -8.31 16.50
C VAL A 174 17.14 -6.98 15.86
N THR A 175 15.85 -6.70 15.59
CA THR A 175 15.35 -5.45 15.00
C THR A 175 14.59 -4.66 16.04
N VAL A 176 14.87 -3.36 16.18
CA VAL A 176 14.27 -2.47 17.18
C VAL A 176 13.79 -1.18 16.50
N VAL A 177 12.46 -0.92 16.54
CA VAL A 177 11.85 0.30 15.99
C VAL A 177 10.81 0.85 16.98
N GLY A 178 11.09 1.98 17.61
CA GLY A 178 10.28 2.48 18.73
C GLY A 178 10.25 1.47 19.88
N SER A 179 9.07 1.12 20.35
CA SER A 179 8.82 0.08 21.35
C SER A 179 8.73 -1.34 20.78
N TRP A 180 8.70 -1.47 19.44
CA TRP A 180 8.61 -2.77 18.78
C TRP A 180 9.99 -3.42 18.68
N ILE A 181 10.04 -4.72 18.96
CA ILE A 181 11.25 -5.54 18.90
C ILE A 181 10.95 -6.93 18.30
N GLN A 182 11.85 -7.41 17.47
CA GLN A 182 11.79 -8.76 16.89
C GLN A 182 13.14 -9.45 17.01
N VAL A 183 13.12 -10.73 17.41
CA VAL A 183 14.30 -11.60 17.50
C VAL A 183 14.16 -12.74 16.49
N SER A 184 15.16 -12.89 15.63
CA SER A 184 15.27 -13.99 14.67
C SER A 184 16.51 -14.83 14.99
N LEU A 185 16.35 -16.15 14.99
CA LEU A 185 17.40 -17.13 15.21
C LEU A 185 17.46 -18.11 14.04
N ASN A 186 18.64 -18.26 13.44
CA ASN A 186 18.88 -19.17 12.31
C ASN A 186 17.83 -19.03 11.18
N GLY A 187 17.42 -17.78 10.89
CA GLY A 187 16.44 -17.45 9.86
C GLY A 187 14.98 -17.52 10.28
N THR A 188 14.68 -17.92 11.53
CA THR A 188 13.30 -18.02 12.04
C THR A 188 13.02 -16.94 13.08
N VAL A 189 11.89 -16.23 12.97
CA VAL A 189 11.40 -15.28 13.99
C VAL A 189 10.92 -16.09 15.20
N ILE A 190 11.63 -15.95 16.34
CA ILE A 190 11.35 -16.68 17.57
C ILE A 190 10.66 -15.84 18.64
N ALA A 191 10.83 -14.51 18.63
CA ALA A 191 10.11 -13.60 19.51
C ALA A 191 9.82 -12.29 18.77
N GLU A 192 8.63 -11.69 19.04
CA GLU A 192 8.21 -10.41 18.49
C GLU A 192 7.20 -9.78 19.45
N ALA A 193 7.38 -8.49 19.78
CA ALA A 193 6.46 -7.76 20.64
C ALA A 193 6.58 -6.24 20.50
N ASP A 194 5.49 -5.54 20.81
CA ASP A 194 5.48 -4.11 21.15
C ASP A 194 5.55 -3.99 22.68
N LEU A 195 6.71 -3.57 23.21
CA LEU A 195 6.95 -3.53 24.65
C LEU A 195 6.11 -2.47 25.37
N SER A 196 5.59 -1.46 24.67
CA SER A 196 4.67 -0.48 25.26
C SER A 196 3.39 -1.13 25.80
N ARG A 197 3.03 -2.32 25.26
CA ARG A 197 1.83 -3.08 25.64
C ARG A 197 2.06 -4.16 26.69
N ILE A 198 3.30 -4.40 27.06
CA ILE A 198 3.63 -5.42 28.06
C ILE A 198 3.40 -4.83 29.45
N THR A 199 2.50 -5.47 30.18
CA THR A 199 2.11 -5.11 31.56
C THR A 199 2.30 -6.27 32.54
N ASP A 200 2.49 -7.48 32.05
CA ASP A 200 2.79 -8.68 32.86
C ASP A 200 4.27 -9.02 32.78
N PHE A 201 4.92 -9.07 33.93
CA PHE A 201 6.35 -9.33 34.07
C PHE A 201 6.59 -10.57 34.92
N LYS A 202 7.67 -11.26 34.62
CA LYS A 202 8.12 -12.39 35.42
C LYS A 202 8.30 -11.98 36.89
N ASP A 203 7.73 -12.77 37.79
CA ASP A 203 7.77 -12.53 39.23
C ASP A 203 7.24 -11.15 39.68
N GLY A 204 6.45 -10.46 38.83
CA GLY A 204 5.99 -9.12 39.08
C GLY A 204 7.08 -8.04 39.14
N THR A 205 8.32 -8.37 38.71
CA THR A 205 9.45 -7.43 38.71
C THR A 205 9.26 -6.35 37.65
N PRO A 206 9.14 -5.06 37.99
CA PRO A 206 9.00 -3.99 37.01
C PRO A 206 10.24 -3.88 36.12
N HIS A 207 10.03 -3.50 34.85
CA HIS A 207 11.08 -3.18 33.88
C HIS A 207 11.04 -1.69 33.52
N PRO A 208 11.57 -0.79 34.36
CA PRO A 208 11.48 0.66 34.16
C PRO A 208 12.21 1.14 32.90
N GLY A 209 13.16 0.35 32.39
CA GLY A 209 13.88 0.65 31.16
C GLY A 209 13.11 0.32 29.88
N LYS A 210 12.01 -0.44 29.92
CA LYS A 210 11.32 -0.95 28.72
C LYS A 210 10.87 0.12 27.72
N ASP A 211 10.61 1.34 28.20
CA ASP A 211 10.14 2.47 27.38
C ASP A 211 11.29 3.41 26.94
N ARG A 212 12.56 2.99 27.08
CA ARG A 212 13.71 3.79 26.63
C ARG A 212 13.70 3.98 25.12
N GLY A 213 13.84 5.24 24.70
CA GLY A 213 13.89 5.61 23.28
C GLY A 213 15.24 5.32 22.63
N ASP A 214 16.35 5.39 23.39
CA ASP A 214 17.73 5.19 22.93
C ASP A 214 18.62 4.56 24.02
N GLY A 215 19.80 4.15 23.64
CA GLY A 215 20.84 3.63 24.52
C GLY A 215 21.85 2.75 23.81
N TYR A 216 22.74 2.13 24.58
CA TYR A 216 23.83 1.33 24.04
C TYR A 216 23.41 -0.11 23.72
N LEU A 217 24.08 -0.71 22.73
CA LEU A 217 24.03 -2.16 22.46
C LEU A 217 25.14 -2.82 23.27
N GLY A 218 24.87 -3.95 23.96
CA GLY A 218 25.89 -4.58 24.76
C GLY A 218 25.72 -6.08 24.97
N PHE A 219 26.77 -6.73 25.49
CA PHE A 219 26.78 -8.12 25.89
C PHE A 219 26.90 -8.21 27.42
N CYS A 220 26.06 -9.03 28.03
CA CYS A 220 25.97 -9.22 29.47
C CYS A 220 26.77 -10.43 29.88
N GLY A 221 27.84 -10.24 30.68
CA GLY A 221 28.56 -11.36 31.28
C GLY A 221 27.69 -12.08 32.32
N HIS A 222 27.68 -13.40 32.27
CA HIS A 222 27.07 -14.30 33.27
C HIS A 222 28.01 -15.41 33.68
N GLN A 223 29.30 -15.08 33.80
CA GLN A 223 30.41 -15.96 34.26
C GLN A 223 30.86 -17.06 33.26
N ASP A 224 30.08 -17.27 32.19
CA ASP A 224 30.36 -18.29 31.17
C ASP A 224 31.10 -17.71 29.95
N PRO A 225 32.02 -18.43 29.34
CA PRO A 225 32.81 -17.99 28.19
C PRO A 225 32.01 -18.15 26.87
N VAL A 226 31.05 -17.28 26.63
CA VAL A 226 30.28 -17.24 25.37
C VAL A 226 31.05 -16.48 24.30
N GLU A 227 30.97 -16.93 23.06
CA GLU A 227 31.73 -16.38 21.93
C GLU A 227 30.80 -15.70 20.92
N PHE A 228 31.26 -14.55 20.36
CA PHE A 228 30.59 -13.77 19.37
C PHE A 228 31.51 -13.46 18.20
N ARG A 229 30.96 -13.36 16.98
CA ARG A 229 31.69 -12.91 15.79
C ARG A 229 30.73 -12.21 14.80
N GLN A 230 31.29 -11.53 13.80
CA GLN A 230 30.53 -10.86 12.73
C GLN A 230 29.45 -9.91 13.28
N VAL A 231 29.71 -9.25 14.41
CA VAL A 231 28.76 -8.32 15.02
C VAL A 231 28.68 -7.05 14.18
N LYS A 232 27.52 -6.79 13.63
CA LYS A 232 27.27 -5.59 12.82
C LYS A 232 25.92 -4.97 13.20
N VAL A 233 25.84 -3.66 13.10
CA VAL A 233 24.65 -2.87 13.43
C VAL A 233 24.37 -1.88 12.33
N ARG A 234 23.08 -1.65 12.03
CA ARG A 234 22.63 -0.56 11.14
C ARG A 234 21.52 0.23 11.81
N ARG A 235 21.50 1.54 11.57
CA ARG A 235 20.39 2.38 12.01
C ARG A 235 19.19 2.16 11.11
N LEU A 236 18.01 2.23 11.69
CA LEU A 236 16.73 2.13 10.99
C LEU A 236 15.97 3.45 11.12
N THR A 237 15.00 3.64 10.21
CA THR A 237 14.03 4.74 10.30
C THR A 237 12.91 4.42 11.28
N PRO A 238 12.26 5.41 11.88
CA PRO A 238 11.19 5.19 12.86
C PRO A 238 9.87 4.73 12.23
N PHE A 239 9.78 4.59 10.90
CA PHE A 239 8.52 4.34 10.22
C PHE A 239 7.99 2.93 10.44
N ARG A 240 6.67 2.84 10.63
CA ARG A 240 5.91 1.60 10.71
C ARG A 240 4.66 1.70 9.83
N LEU A 241 4.25 0.59 9.23
CA LEU A 241 3.08 0.51 8.36
C LEU A 241 2.08 -0.49 8.89
N GLY A 242 0.85 -0.03 9.15
CA GLY A 242 -0.33 -0.85 9.34
C GLY A 242 -1.12 -0.94 8.04
N VAL A 243 -1.75 -2.08 7.77
CA VAL A 243 -2.56 -2.29 6.58
C VAL A 243 -3.93 -2.82 6.96
N PHE A 244 -4.98 -2.45 6.22
CA PHE A 244 -6.33 -2.95 6.48
C PHE A 244 -7.17 -3.06 5.22
N SER A 245 -8.17 -3.95 5.25
CA SER A 245 -9.21 -4.06 4.25
C SER A 245 -10.57 -4.19 4.93
N VAL A 246 -11.60 -3.62 4.32
CA VAL A 246 -12.99 -3.67 4.80
C VAL A 246 -13.91 -4.00 3.64
N ASP A 247 -14.86 -4.90 3.86
CA ASP A 247 -15.96 -5.12 2.92
C ASP A 247 -16.90 -3.90 2.94
N VAL A 248 -17.06 -3.28 1.78
CA VAL A 248 -17.90 -2.09 1.56
C VAL A 248 -18.95 -2.35 0.47
N THR A 249 -19.25 -3.63 0.24
CA THR A 249 -20.25 -4.07 -0.75
C THR A 249 -21.64 -3.54 -0.39
N ILE A 250 -22.27 -2.85 -1.34
CA ILE A 250 -23.62 -2.32 -1.16
C ILE A 250 -24.67 -3.43 -1.08
N PRO A 251 -25.74 -3.24 -0.28
CA PRO A 251 -26.84 -4.19 -0.22
C PRO A 251 -27.64 -4.21 -1.54
N LEU A 252 -28.33 -5.33 -1.79
CA LEU A 252 -29.26 -5.42 -2.93
C LEU A 252 -30.36 -4.38 -2.82
N GLY A 253 -30.76 -3.80 -3.95
CA GLY A 253 -31.70 -2.70 -4.02
C GLY A 253 -31.07 -1.31 -3.86
N HIS A 254 -29.76 -1.21 -3.61
CA HIS A 254 -29.05 0.06 -3.57
C HIS A 254 -28.79 0.60 -4.98
N ARG A 255 -28.80 1.93 -5.14
CA ARG A 255 -28.49 2.57 -6.43
C ARG A 255 -26.99 2.56 -6.70
N CYS A 256 -26.62 2.37 -7.96
CA CYS A 256 -25.25 2.48 -8.44
C CYS A 256 -25.02 3.81 -9.15
N MET A 257 -23.79 4.34 -9.14
CA MET A 257 -23.36 5.59 -9.80
C MET A 257 -24.24 6.83 -9.47
N GLY A 258 -25.17 6.71 -8.53
CA GLY A 258 -26.12 7.77 -8.21
C GLY A 258 -27.23 7.99 -9.26
N LEU A 259 -26.96 7.79 -10.53
CA LEU A 259 -27.86 8.08 -11.66
C LEU A 259 -28.30 6.84 -12.47
N LEU A 260 -27.79 5.66 -12.18
CA LEU A 260 -28.26 4.48 -12.93
C LEU A 260 -29.68 4.13 -12.49
N PRO A 261 -30.63 3.96 -13.43
CA PRO A 261 -32.01 3.60 -13.08
C PRO A 261 -32.10 2.18 -12.50
N GLN A 262 -31.21 1.27 -12.93
CA GLN A 262 -31.17 -0.10 -12.41
C GLN A 262 -30.44 -0.11 -11.07
N LYS A 263 -31.16 -0.47 -10.00
CA LYS A 263 -30.60 -0.74 -8.68
C LYS A 263 -29.93 -2.12 -8.64
N SER A 264 -29.04 -2.35 -7.66
CA SER A 264 -28.31 -3.61 -7.49
C SER A 264 -29.27 -4.79 -7.27
N THR A 265 -29.07 -5.88 -8.02
CA THR A 265 -29.86 -7.11 -7.96
C THR A 265 -29.00 -8.35 -7.65
N SER A 266 -27.68 -8.23 -7.86
CA SER A 266 -26.70 -9.28 -7.59
C SER A 266 -25.35 -8.70 -7.27
N VAL A 267 -24.46 -9.52 -6.73
CA VAL A 267 -23.04 -9.19 -6.48
C VAL A 267 -22.19 -10.20 -7.25
N ALA A 268 -21.43 -9.72 -8.23
CA ALA A 268 -20.48 -10.55 -8.98
C ALA A 268 -19.19 -10.75 -8.20
N ASP A 269 -18.68 -9.68 -7.61
CA ASP A 269 -17.54 -9.68 -6.70
C ASP A 269 -17.70 -8.56 -5.66
N PRO A 270 -17.08 -8.71 -4.46
CA PRO A 270 -17.24 -7.74 -3.38
C PRO A 270 -16.53 -6.43 -3.70
N LEU A 271 -17.09 -5.32 -3.18
CA LEU A 271 -16.43 -4.03 -3.13
C LEU A 271 -15.61 -3.92 -1.84
N LEU A 272 -14.37 -3.48 -1.95
CA LEU A 272 -13.44 -3.40 -0.82
C LEU A 272 -12.93 -1.96 -0.63
N LEU A 273 -12.68 -1.62 0.62
CA LEU A 273 -11.80 -0.52 1.01
C LEU A 273 -10.46 -1.12 1.41
N HIS A 274 -9.39 -0.57 0.88
CA HIS A 274 -8.03 -0.88 1.28
C HIS A 274 -7.36 0.36 1.84
N GLY A 275 -6.58 0.21 2.91
CA GLY A 275 -5.92 1.33 3.55
C GLY A 275 -4.56 1.00 4.14
N LEU A 276 -3.75 2.05 4.24
CA LEU A 276 -2.44 2.11 4.86
C LEU A 276 -2.47 3.10 6.00
N VAL A 277 -1.87 2.76 7.13
CA VAL A 277 -1.61 3.67 8.26
C VAL A 277 -0.09 3.75 8.44
N LEU A 278 0.52 4.85 8.00
CA LEU A 278 1.96 5.08 8.09
C LEU A 278 2.27 5.92 9.34
N LEU A 279 3.07 5.35 10.22
CA LEU A 279 3.53 5.94 11.49
C LEU A 279 5.01 6.33 11.39
N GLY A 280 5.47 7.25 12.24
CA GLY A 280 6.89 7.65 12.34
C GLY A 280 7.16 9.10 11.93
N SER A 281 6.17 9.81 11.40
CA SER A 281 6.09 11.28 11.37
C SER A 281 5.39 11.79 12.64
N ASP A 282 5.27 13.11 12.80
CA ASP A 282 4.62 13.74 13.97
C ASP A 282 3.24 13.16 14.28
N LYS A 283 2.47 12.86 13.22
CA LYS A 283 1.14 12.24 13.30
C LYS A 283 0.98 11.18 12.22
N PRO A 284 0.10 10.16 12.45
CA PRO A 284 -0.17 9.13 11.46
C PRO A 284 -0.70 9.67 10.12
N TRP A 285 -0.26 9.08 9.01
CA TRP A 285 -0.85 9.24 7.69
C TRP A 285 -1.79 8.07 7.39
N VAL A 286 -2.98 8.35 6.86
CA VAL A 286 -3.90 7.32 6.41
C VAL A 286 -4.21 7.51 4.94
N LEU A 287 -3.84 6.53 4.13
CA LEU A 287 -4.02 6.55 2.69
C LEU A 287 -4.93 5.39 2.29
N MET A 288 -6.01 5.68 1.59
CA MET A 288 -7.06 4.70 1.30
C MET A 288 -7.46 4.70 -0.18
N ALA A 289 -7.88 3.53 -0.65
CA ALA A 289 -8.54 3.34 -1.94
C ALA A 289 -9.83 2.54 -1.73
N ILE A 290 -10.96 3.03 -2.25
CA ILE A 290 -12.28 2.41 -2.09
C ILE A 290 -12.88 2.06 -3.44
N ASP A 291 -13.45 0.86 -3.55
CA ASP A 291 -14.11 0.34 -4.77
C ASP A 291 -15.49 1.01 -5.03
N TRP A 292 -15.65 2.25 -4.60
CA TRP A 292 -16.85 3.05 -4.84
C TRP A 292 -16.69 3.99 -6.03
N CYS A 293 -17.82 4.43 -6.58
CA CYS A 293 -17.83 5.40 -7.65
C CYS A 293 -17.31 6.74 -7.13
N GLU A 294 -17.97 7.33 -6.12
CA GLU A 294 -17.58 8.63 -5.56
C GLU A 294 -17.92 8.75 -4.08
N VAL A 295 -17.09 9.49 -3.35
CA VAL A 295 -17.40 10.08 -2.05
C VAL A 295 -17.25 11.60 -2.19
N ARG A 296 -18.32 12.35 -1.86
CA ARG A 296 -18.45 13.76 -2.23
C ARG A 296 -18.68 14.67 -1.04
N ASN A 297 -18.31 15.94 -1.20
CA ASN A 297 -18.72 17.02 -0.33
C ASN A 297 -18.46 16.74 1.16
N GLU A 298 -19.45 16.98 2.02
CA GLU A 298 -19.34 16.71 3.46
C GLU A 298 -19.10 15.25 3.80
N SER A 299 -19.51 14.31 2.92
CA SER A 299 -19.23 12.89 3.14
C SER A 299 -17.74 12.59 3.06
N TYR A 300 -17.01 13.24 2.14
CA TYR A 300 -15.56 13.09 2.07
C TYR A 300 -14.88 13.61 3.35
N ARG A 301 -15.32 14.79 3.83
CA ARG A 301 -14.82 15.37 5.08
C ARG A 301 -15.14 14.49 6.29
N LEU A 302 -16.35 13.92 6.33
CA LEU A 302 -16.74 12.98 7.41
C LEU A 302 -15.81 11.76 7.47
N TRP A 303 -15.43 11.17 6.32
CA TRP A 303 -14.45 10.10 6.27
C TRP A 303 -13.10 10.54 6.86
N GLN A 304 -12.60 11.70 6.45
CA GLN A 304 -11.34 12.25 6.95
C GLN A 304 -11.38 12.44 8.48
N GLU A 305 -12.44 13.05 9.00
CA GLU A 305 -12.59 13.34 10.43
C GLU A 305 -12.70 12.07 11.29
N LYS A 306 -13.53 11.11 10.87
CA LYS A 306 -13.75 9.88 11.63
C LYS A 306 -12.53 8.97 11.65
N ILE A 307 -11.85 8.82 10.53
CA ILE A 307 -10.60 8.05 10.47
C ILE A 307 -9.49 8.77 11.26
N ALA A 308 -9.36 10.09 11.13
CA ALA A 308 -8.39 10.87 11.89
C ALA A 308 -8.58 10.75 13.41
N GLU A 309 -9.84 10.84 13.88
CA GLU A 309 -10.21 10.62 15.27
C GLU A 309 -9.77 9.23 15.76
N ALA A 310 -10.00 8.19 14.97
CA ALA A 310 -9.71 6.80 15.35
C ALA A 310 -8.22 6.50 15.50
N VAL A 311 -7.36 7.14 14.69
CA VAL A 311 -5.90 6.91 14.70
C VAL A 311 -5.11 8.03 15.37
N GLY A 312 -5.76 9.09 15.89
CA GLY A 312 -5.10 10.19 16.60
C GLY A 312 -4.33 11.14 15.67
N THR A 313 -4.83 11.38 14.46
CA THR A 313 -4.22 12.30 13.48
C THR A 313 -5.13 13.50 13.18
N VAL A 314 -4.82 14.26 12.14
CA VAL A 314 -5.65 15.37 11.65
C VAL A 314 -6.29 14.98 10.30
N PRO A 315 -7.47 15.52 9.98
CA PRO A 315 -8.18 15.20 8.75
C PRO A 315 -7.34 15.41 7.47
N GLU A 316 -6.44 16.38 7.48
CA GLU A 316 -5.54 16.72 6.38
C GLU A 316 -4.47 15.64 6.11
N GLN A 317 -4.28 14.68 7.02
CA GLN A 317 -3.41 13.50 6.83
C GLN A 317 -4.19 12.22 6.47
N VAL A 318 -5.48 12.35 6.17
CA VAL A 318 -6.34 11.24 5.75
C VAL A 318 -6.82 11.48 4.32
N TRP A 319 -6.43 10.59 3.41
CA TRP A 319 -6.78 10.72 1.99
C TRP A 319 -7.46 9.46 1.47
N LEU A 320 -8.52 9.66 0.69
CA LEU A 320 -9.33 8.62 0.09
C LEU A 320 -9.37 8.83 -1.43
N ASN A 321 -8.99 7.80 -2.19
CA ASN A 321 -9.17 7.70 -3.63
C ASN A 321 -10.35 6.76 -3.91
N CYS A 322 -11.32 7.20 -4.70
CA CYS A 322 -12.37 6.33 -5.24
C CYS A 322 -11.89 5.68 -6.53
N LEU A 323 -12.19 4.41 -6.73
CA LEU A 323 -11.86 3.74 -8.00
C LEU A 323 -12.68 4.27 -9.16
N HIS A 324 -13.86 4.84 -8.87
CA HIS A 324 -14.79 5.40 -9.83
C HIS A 324 -15.36 4.36 -10.81
N GLN A 325 -15.52 3.14 -10.35
CA GLN A 325 -16.28 2.15 -11.11
C GLN A 325 -17.79 2.39 -10.94
N HIS A 326 -18.61 2.01 -11.93
CA HIS A 326 -19.97 2.50 -12.01
C HIS A 326 -21.04 1.58 -11.41
N ASP A 327 -20.76 0.29 -11.19
CA ASP A 327 -21.66 -0.62 -10.47
C ASP A 327 -21.41 -0.56 -8.94
N ALA A 328 -21.19 0.65 -8.42
CA ALA A 328 -20.91 1.00 -7.05
C ALA A 328 -21.56 2.32 -6.65
N PRO A 329 -21.64 2.65 -5.36
CA PRO A 329 -22.40 3.81 -4.89
C PRO A 329 -21.69 5.14 -5.14
N VAL A 330 -22.49 6.21 -5.16
CA VAL A 330 -22.06 7.60 -4.92
C VAL A 330 -22.57 8.00 -3.53
N ILE A 331 -21.70 8.51 -2.69
CA ILE A 331 -22.02 8.92 -1.32
C ILE A 331 -21.97 10.46 -1.22
N ASP A 332 -23.13 11.08 -0.94
CA ASP A 332 -23.29 12.52 -0.76
C ASP A 332 -24.44 12.81 0.22
N HIS A 333 -24.12 13.05 1.49
CA HIS A 333 -25.11 13.33 2.54
C HIS A 333 -25.88 14.62 2.26
N GLY A 334 -25.24 15.64 1.67
CA GLY A 334 -25.90 16.87 1.31
C GLY A 334 -27.01 16.64 0.28
N ALA A 335 -26.66 15.89 -0.77
CA ALA A 335 -27.63 15.52 -1.80
C ALA A 335 -28.75 14.61 -1.26
N GLN A 336 -28.44 13.62 -0.43
CA GLN A 336 -29.45 12.72 0.14
C GLN A 336 -30.43 13.48 1.06
N ARG A 337 -29.96 14.44 1.87
CA ARG A 337 -30.86 15.30 2.66
C ARG A 337 -31.82 16.14 1.81
N LEU A 338 -31.33 16.64 0.68
CA LEU A 338 -32.22 17.39 -0.27
C LEU A 338 -33.25 16.44 -0.88
N LEU A 339 -32.88 15.21 -1.21
CA LEU A 339 -33.81 14.19 -1.72
C LEU A 339 -34.85 13.77 -0.69
N ASP A 340 -34.45 13.64 0.58
CA ASP A 340 -35.36 13.30 1.68
C ASP A 340 -36.48 14.34 1.83
N GLN A 341 -36.18 15.63 1.66
CA GLN A 341 -37.15 16.71 1.72
C GLN A 341 -38.22 16.67 0.61
N VAL A 342 -37.93 15.98 -0.50
CA VAL A 342 -38.85 15.82 -1.63
C VAL A 342 -39.40 14.40 -1.78
N GLY A 343 -39.28 13.59 -0.69
CA GLY A 343 -39.84 12.25 -0.61
C GLY A 343 -39.03 11.15 -1.34
N LEU A 344 -37.77 11.41 -1.67
CA LEU A 344 -36.87 10.46 -2.34
C LEU A 344 -35.83 9.91 -1.35
N SER A 345 -36.31 9.38 -0.22
CA SER A 345 -35.45 8.83 0.82
C SER A 345 -34.69 7.58 0.33
N LYS A 346 -33.36 7.53 0.63
CA LYS A 346 -32.45 6.46 0.22
C LYS A 346 -32.35 6.25 -1.31
N GLU A 347 -32.74 7.24 -2.11
CA GLU A 347 -32.67 7.10 -3.57
C GLU A 347 -31.26 7.30 -4.13
N LEU A 348 -30.39 8.08 -3.50
CA LEU A 348 -28.98 8.18 -3.86
C LEU A 348 -28.17 7.07 -3.19
N PHE A 349 -28.23 6.99 -1.86
CA PHE A 349 -27.60 5.92 -1.07
C PHE A 349 -28.36 5.70 0.26
N ASP A 350 -28.03 4.60 0.97
CA ASP A 350 -28.55 4.33 2.30
C ASP A 350 -27.59 4.88 3.38
N PRO A 351 -27.95 5.96 4.12
CA PRO A 351 -27.11 6.53 5.16
C PRO A 351 -26.77 5.53 6.30
N VAL A 352 -27.69 4.63 6.64
CA VAL A 352 -27.47 3.63 7.71
C VAL A 352 -26.36 2.65 7.28
N PHE A 353 -26.42 2.15 6.05
CA PHE A 353 -25.37 1.29 5.49
C PHE A 353 -24.02 2.04 5.44
N HIS A 354 -24.02 3.32 5.04
CA HIS A 354 -22.80 4.13 5.00
C HIS A 354 -22.16 4.27 6.39
N ASP A 355 -22.97 4.57 7.43
CA ASP A 355 -22.48 4.74 8.80
C ASP A 355 -21.89 3.42 9.36
N GLU A 356 -22.50 2.27 9.04
CA GLU A 356 -21.97 0.95 9.39
C GLU A 356 -20.62 0.68 8.71
N VAL A 357 -20.49 1.03 7.43
CA VAL A 357 -19.22 0.90 6.68
C VAL A 357 -18.16 1.79 7.29
N LEU A 358 -18.46 3.06 7.56
CA LEU A 358 -17.53 4.00 8.15
C LEU A 358 -17.09 3.53 9.55
N GLY A 359 -18.02 2.99 10.35
CA GLY A 359 -17.71 2.38 11.65
C GLY A 359 -16.74 1.20 11.54
N ARG A 360 -16.94 0.31 10.55
CA ARG A 360 -15.99 -0.79 10.28
C ARG A 360 -14.62 -0.28 9.81
N ALA A 361 -14.60 0.75 8.95
CA ALA A 361 -13.37 1.34 8.44
C ALA A 361 -12.54 2.00 9.55
N THR A 362 -13.17 2.75 10.46
CA THR A 362 -12.50 3.38 11.62
C THR A 362 -11.91 2.34 12.56
N ALA A 363 -12.66 1.28 12.86
CA ALA A 363 -12.19 0.17 13.70
C ALA A 363 -10.99 -0.56 13.06
N ALA A 364 -11.05 -0.82 11.74
CA ALA A 364 -9.98 -1.47 11.00
C ALA A 364 -8.71 -0.60 10.92
N ALA A 365 -8.84 0.71 10.69
CA ALA A 365 -7.71 1.64 10.68
C ALA A 365 -7.01 1.71 12.05
N LYS A 366 -7.79 1.75 13.14
CA LYS A 366 -7.26 1.70 14.51
C LYS A 366 -6.49 0.41 14.77
N LEU A 367 -7.05 -0.74 14.41
CA LEU A 367 -6.39 -2.04 14.57
C LEU A 367 -5.11 -2.13 13.73
N ALA A 368 -5.14 -1.61 12.49
CA ALA A 368 -3.97 -1.54 11.63
C ALA A 368 -2.84 -0.70 12.24
N MET A 369 -3.18 0.46 12.81
CA MET A 369 -2.22 1.29 13.54
C MET A 369 -1.59 0.52 14.70
N GLU A 370 -2.42 -0.21 15.44
CA GLU A 370 -1.98 -1.01 16.59
C GLU A 370 -1.08 -2.19 16.19
N SER A 371 -1.28 -2.79 15.02
CA SER A 371 -0.51 -3.93 14.49
C SER A 371 0.55 -3.54 13.47
N ALA A 372 0.90 -2.25 13.36
CA ALA A 372 1.84 -1.73 12.38
C ALA A 372 3.23 -2.35 12.51
N LEU A 373 3.79 -2.82 11.40
CA LEU A 373 5.12 -3.41 11.28
C LEU A 373 6.14 -2.35 10.86
N PRO A 374 7.45 -2.52 11.16
CA PRO A 374 8.48 -1.64 10.63
C PRO A 374 8.41 -1.51 9.12
N CYS A 375 8.58 -0.28 8.63
CA CYS A 375 8.64 0.05 7.22
C CYS A 375 9.95 0.79 6.96
N THR A 376 10.94 0.06 6.46
CA THR A 376 12.30 0.57 6.29
C THR A 376 12.55 1.16 4.93
N ASP A 377 11.78 0.71 3.93
CA ASP A 377 12.01 1.06 2.53
C ASP A 377 10.68 1.27 1.81
N ILE A 378 10.72 2.08 0.75
CA ILE A 378 9.68 2.11 -0.28
C ILE A 378 10.24 1.58 -1.59
N GLY A 379 9.38 1.00 -2.40
CA GLY A 379 9.74 0.53 -3.73
C GLY A 379 8.91 1.23 -4.80
N VAL A 380 9.56 1.58 -5.90
CA VAL A 380 8.93 2.21 -7.08
C VAL A 380 9.13 1.35 -8.30
N GLY A 381 8.05 1.01 -8.98
CA GLY A 381 8.05 0.17 -10.17
C GLY A 381 7.02 0.63 -11.20
N GLN A 382 7.23 0.31 -12.45
CA GLN A 382 6.26 0.63 -13.51
C GLN A 382 6.32 -0.37 -14.66
N ALA A 383 5.18 -0.56 -15.31
CA ALA A 383 5.09 -1.35 -16.52
C ALA A 383 4.06 -0.74 -17.49
N LYS A 384 4.25 -0.95 -18.79
CA LYS A 384 3.24 -0.55 -19.77
C LYS A 384 2.02 -1.45 -19.71
N VAL A 385 0.86 -0.84 -19.74
CA VAL A 385 -0.42 -1.51 -19.93
C VAL A 385 -0.78 -1.47 -21.41
N GLU A 386 -0.90 -2.62 -22.01
CA GLU A 386 -1.22 -2.71 -23.43
C GLU A 386 -2.72 -2.98 -23.65
N ARG A 387 -3.32 -2.23 -24.57
CA ARG A 387 -4.69 -2.47 -25.05
C ARG A 387 -5.75 -2.43 -23.93
N VAL A 388 -5.66 -1.42 -23.04
CA VAL A 388 -6.68 -1.14 -22.02
C VAL A 388 -7.21 0.28 -22.21
N ALA A 389 -6.38 1.30 -22.03
CA ALA A 389 -6.81 2.69 -22.09
C ALA A 389 -6.96 3.25 -23.51
N SER A 390 -7.92 4.15 -23.67
CA SER A 390 -8.04 5.04 -24.81
C SER A 390 -8.73 6.35 -24.39
N ASN A 391 -8.31 7.46 -24.96
CA ASN A 391 -8.91 8.76 -24.66
C ASN A 391 -10.31 8.87 -25.30
N ARG A 392 -11.25 9.51 -24.58
CA ARG A 392 -12.60 9.81 -25.11
C ARG A 392 -12.55 10.79 -26.27
N ARG A 393 -11.56 11.70 -26.27
CA ARG A 393 -11.32 12.64 -27.34
C ARG A 393 -10.92 11.87 -28.61
N HIS A 394 -11.73 11.98 -29.63
CA HIS A 394 -11.56 11.35 -30.92
C HIS A 394 -11.44 12.44 -32.00
N VAL A 395 -10.46 12.30 -32.88
CA VAL A 395 -10.25 13.18 -34.01
C VAL A 395 -10.59 12.39 -35.29
N SER A 396 -11.64 12.82 -35.97
CA SER A 396 -12.04 12.21 -37.23
C SER A 396 -11.08 12.59 -38.37
N PRO A 397 -11.07 11.87 -39.50
CA PRO A 397 -10.17 12.15 -40.62
C PRO A 397 -10.32 13.56 -41.24
N ASP A 398 -11.47 14.18 -41.05
CA ASP A 398 -11.77 15.59 -41.48
C ASP A 398 -11.32 16.65 -40.47
N GLY A 399 -10.70 16.22 -39.35
CA GLY A 399 -10.23 17.09 -38.27
C GLY A 399 -11.31 17.45 -37.23
N THR A 400 -12.52 16.91 -37.35
CA THR A 400 -13.59 17.12 -36.36
C THR A 400 -13.23 16.40 -35.06
N VAL A 401 -13.33 17.14 -33.93
CA VAL A 401 -13.08 16.58 -32.59
C VAL A 401 -14.43 16.32 -31.92
N ASP A 402 -14.54 15.14 -31.32
CA ASP A 402 -15.65 14.76 -30.43
C ASP A 402 -15.14 13.96 -29.22
N PHE A 403 -15.97 13.83 -28.18
CA PHE A 403 -15.70 13.11 -26.95
C PHE A 403 -16.60 11.86 -26.81
N SER A 404 -17.04 11.29 -27.92
CA SER A 404 -18.06 10.23 -27.96
C SER A 404 -17.50 8.81 -27.81
N ARG A 405 -16.17 8.62 -27.73
CA ARG A 405 -15.58 7.31 -27.43
C ARG A 405 -15.87 6.92 -26.00
N GLY A 406 -17.04 6.31 -25.76
CA GLY A 406 -17.47 5.82 -24.45
C GLY A 406 -16.75 4.53 -24.05
N SER A 407 -17.11 3.98 -22.86
CA SER A 407 -16.44 2.83 -22.22
C SER A 407 -16.52 1.52 -23.04
N SER A 408 -17.50 1.34 -23.93
CA SER A 408 -17.71 0.13 -24.73
C SER A 408 -17.81 0.38 -26.23
N SER A 409 -17.08 1.36 -26.73
CA SER A 409 -17.08 1.79 -28.12
C SER A 409 -16.31 0.87 -29.09
N GLY A 410 -15.67 -0.19 -28.61
CA GLY A 410 -14.92 -1.15 -29.42
C GLY A 410 -15.74 -1.90 -30.47
N ARG A 411 -17.09 -1.86 -30.39
CA ARG A 411 -18.00 -2.35 -31.44
C ARG A 411 -18.01 -1.47 -32.68
N GLU A 412 -17.73 -0.17 -32.52
CA GLU A 412 -17.76 0.79 -33.60
C GLU A 412 -16.41 0.87 -34.30
N PRO A 413 -16.33 0.55 -35.62
CA PRO A 413 -15.07 0.56 -36.37
C PRO A 413 -14.31 1.88 -36.25
N ARG A 414 -15.02 3.04 -36.29
CA ARG A 414 -14.39 4.37 -36.18
C ARG A 414 -13.60 4.57 -34.90
N PHE A 415 -14.01 3.95 -33.77
CA PHE A 415 -13.31 4.06 -32.49
C PHE A 415 -12.31 2.92 -32.26
N ARG A 416 -12.65 1.70 -32.75
CA ARG A 416 -11.78 0.54 -32.64
C ARG A 416 -10.51 0.70 -33.45
N ASP A 417 -10.63 1.26 -34.67
CA ASP A 417 -9.55 1.36 -35.64
C ASP A 417 -8.75 2.69 -35.52
N ALA A 418 -9.27 3.69 -34.78
CA ALA A 418 -8.56 4.94 -34.48
C ALA A 418 -7.44 4.74 -33.45
N ASP A 419 -6.53 5.71 -33.35
CA ASP A 419 -5.48 5.72 -32.31
C ASP A 419 -6.04 5.78 -30.90
N GLU A 420 -5.24 5.38 -29.89
CA GLU A 420 -5.62 5.44 -28.49
C GLU A 420 -5.87 6.86 -27.98
N GLY A 421 -5.25 7.85 -28.62
CA GLY A 421 -5.25 9.25 -28.19
C GLY A 421 -4.30 9.49 -27.02
N LEU A 422 -4.46 10.62 -26.33
CA LEU A 422 -3.63 10.98 -25.19
C LEU A 422 -3.96 10.09 -24.00
N ILE A 423 -3.04 9.23 -23.59
CA ILE A 423 -3.14 8.36 -22.40
C ILE A 423 -1.82 8.36 -21.63
N ASP A 424 -1.84 7.98 -20.36
CA ASP A 424 -0.64 7.49 -19.68
C ASP A 424 -0.57 5.97 -19.83
N PRO A 425 0.37 5.44 -20.61
CA PRO A 425 0.45 3.99 -20.84
C PRO A 425 1.06 3.22 -19.66
N TRP A 426 1.52 3.91 -18.60
CA TRP A 426 2.26 3.31 -17.51
C TRP A 426 1.39 3.06 -16.28
N LEU A 427 1.28 1.79 -15.89
CA LEU A 427 0.88 1.43 -14.54
C LEU A 427 2.07 1.63 -13.62
N ARG A 428 1.86 2.34 -12.53
CA ARG A 428 2.87 2.57 -11.49
C ARG A 428 2.52 1.85 -10.21
N THR A 429 3.55 1.30 -9.56
CA THR A 429 3.42 0.61 -8.27
C THR A 429 4.31 1.27 -7.24
N LEU A 430 3.70 1.75 -6.17
CA LEU A 430 4.40 2.13 -4.93
C LEU A 430 4.27 0.96 -3.95
N SER A 431 5.38 0.49 -3.41
CA SER A 431 5.40 -0.60 -2.45
C SER A 431 6.12 -0.22 -1.16
N PHE A 432 5.79 -0.88 -0.07
CA PHE A 432 6.31 -0.63 1.27
C PHE A 432 6.97 -1.90 1.81
N TRP A 433 8.15 -1.77 2.39
CA TRP A 433 9.00 -2.91 2.71
C TRP A 433 9.54 -2.86 4.14
N ASN A 434 9.69 -4.02 4.74
CA ASN A 434 10.48 -4.24 5.95
C ASN A 434 11.71 -5.10 5.57
N GLY A 435 12.83 -4.45 5.29
CA GLY A 435 14.00 -5.12 4.70
C GLY A 435 13.65 -5.77 3.35
N SER A 436 13.76 -7.08 3.25
CA SER A 436 13.41 -7.85 2.05
C SER A 436 11.93 -8.26 1.95
N LYS A 437 11.12 -8.03 2.99
CA LYS A 437 9.72 -8.42 3.03
C LYS A 437 8.83 -7.28 2.52
N CYS A 438 8.11 -7.49 1.42
CA CYS A 438 7.06 -6.58 0.96
C CYS A 438 5.85 -6.64 1.91
N LEU A 439 5.38 -5.49 2.39
CA LEU A 439 4.23 -5.35 3.27
C LEU A 439 2.97 -5.00 2.49
N ALA A 440 3.10 -4.05 1.54
CA ALA A 440 1.99 -3.57 0.74
C ALA A 440 2.45 -3.12 -0.65
N GLN A 441 1.53 -3.18 -1.62
CA GLN A 441 1.69 -2.67 -2.97
C GLN A 441 0.46 -1.85 -3.36
N TRP A 442 0.67 -0.64 -3.87
CA TRP A 442 -0.37 0.23 -4.39
C TRP A 442 -0.15 0.46 -5.88
N HIS A 443 -0.98 -0.15 -6.69
CA HIS A 443 -0.97 -0.04 -8.14
C HIS A 443 -1.87 1.11 -8.59
N VAL A 444 -1.40 1.95 -9.50
CA VAL A 444 -2.16 3.09 -10.04
C VAL A 444 -2.06 3.11 -11.55
N TYR A 445 -3.21 3.25 -12.21
CA TYR A 445 -3.31 3.39 -13.65
C TYR A 445 -4.44 4.36 -14.03
N ALA A 446 -4.23 5.16 -15.07
CA ALA A 446 -5.21 6.16 -15.53
C ALA A 446 -6.18 5.54 -16.53
N THR A 447 -7.31 5.03 -16.05
CA THR A 447 -8.45 4.60 -16.87
C THR A 447 -9.71 4.53 -16.03
N HIS A 448 -10.86 4.89 -16.58
CA HIS A 448 -12.14 4.56 -15.95
C HIS A 448 -12.31 3.05 -15.90
N PRO A 449 -12.55 2.45 -14.74
CA PRO A 449 -12.77 1.01 -14.60
C PRO A 449 -14.23 0.64 -14.95
N MET A 450 -14.56 0.77 -16.22
CA MET A 450 -15.92 0.54 -16.76
C MET A 450 -15.85 -0.42 -17.95
N SER A 451 -15.89 -1.71 -17.72
CA SER A 451 -15.99 -2.69 -18.82
C SER A 451 -17.44 -2.75 -19.37
N TYR A 452 -18.39 -2.96 -18.49
CA TYR A 452 -19.83 -2.75 -18.68
C TYR A 452 -20.47 -2.47 -17.32
N TYR A 453 -21.61 -1.80 -17.30
CA TYR A 453 -22.27 -1.38 -16.07
C TYR A 453 -23.77 -1.16 -16.29
N GLY A 454 -24.50 -0.85 -15.20
CA GLY A 454 -25.93 -0.52 -15.25
C GLY A 454 -26.84 -1.73 -15.43
N ARG A 455 -26.35 -2.94 -15.15
CA ARG A 455 -27.13 -4.18 -15.22
C ARG A 455 -27.64 -4.65 -13.85
N GLY A 456 -27.30 -3.91 -12.79
CA GLY A 456 -27.63 -4.27 -11.41
C GLY A 456 -26.70 -5.33 -10.79
N GLU A 457 -25.55 -5.56 -11.38
CA GLU A 457 -24.55 -6.51 -10.92
C GLU A 457 -23.38 -5.72 -10.28
N VAL A 458 -23.33 -5.73 -8.94
CA VAL A 458 -22.24 -5.06 -8.18
C VAL A 458 -20.90 -5.73 -8.43
N THR A 459 -19.87 -4.95 -8.75
CA THR A 459 -18.54 -5.47 -9.09
C THR A 459 -17.47 -4.41 -8.90
N SER A 460 -16.24 -4.81 -8.57
CA SER A 460 -15.04 -3.95 -8.58
C SER A 460 -14.44 -3.77 -9.98
N ASP A 461 -15.09 -4.30 -11.01
CA ASP A 461 -14.72 -4.31 -12.42
C ASP A 461 -13.30 -4.91 -12.68
N PHE A 462 -12.77 -4.78 -13.90
CA PHE A 462 -11.53 -5.45 -14.32
C PHE A 462 -10.29 -5.09 -13.46
N VAL A 463 -10.25 -3.90 -12.88
CA VAL A 463 -9.13 -3.46 -12.03
C VAL A 463 -9.15 -4.16 -10.67
N GLY A 464 -10.32 -4.30 -10.05
CA GLY A 464 -10.48 -5.00 -8.79
C GLY A 464 -10.26 -6.52 -8.97
N LEU A 465 -10.74 -7.09 -10.08
CA LEU A 465 -10.48 -8.50 -10.42
C LEU A 465 -8.97 -8.78 -10.58
N ALA A 466 -8.22 -7.88 -11.22
CA ALA A 466 -6.76 -8.00 -11.37
C ALA A 466 -6.05 -7.93 -10.01
N ARG A 467 -6.41 -6.95 -9.15
CA ARG A 467 -5.89 -6.81 -7.79
C ARG A 467 -6.17 -8.05 -6.93
N GLU A 468 -7.41 -8.56 -7.00
CA GLU A 468 -7.82 -9.73 -6.24
C GLU A 468 -7.08 -11.01 -6.67
N ARG A 469 -6.71 -11.12 -7.95
CA ARG A 469 -5.87 -12.21 -8.42
C ARG A 469 -4.48 -12.18 -7.79
N LEU A 470 -3.81 -11.01 -7.75
CA LEU A 470 -2.53 -10.84 -7.06
C LEU A 470 -2.62 -11.21 -5.58
N ARG A 471 -3.67 -10.73 -4.89
CA ARG A 471 -3.89 -11.03 -3.47
C ARG A 471 -4.03 -12.53 -3.19
N ARG A 472 -4.63 -13.28 -4.12
CA ARG A 472 -4.76 -14.76 -3.98
C ARG A 472 -3.45 -15.49 -4.21
N GLU A 473 -2.58 -14.97 -5.08
CA GLU A 473 -1.28 -15.57 -5.35
C GLU A 473 -0.30 -15.37 -4.20
N ASP A 474 -0.30 -14.18 -3.57
CA ASP A 474 0.44 -13.92 -2.34
C ASP A 474 -0.41 -13.15 -1.32
N PRO A 475 -1.12 -13.85 -0.42
CA PRO A 475 -1.94 -13.21 0.62
C PRO A 475 -1.14 -12.47 1.70
N SER A 476 0.18 -12.63 1.74
CA SER A 476 1.05 -11.96 2.73
C SER A 476 1.32 -10.50 2.36
N ILE A 477 1.08 -10.11 1.11
CA ILE A 477 1.25 -8.75 0.60
C ILE A 477 -0.12 -8.07 0.51
N HIS A 478 -0.26 -6.92 1.17
CA HIS A 478 -1.48 -6.13 1.07
C HIS A 478 -1.57 -5.45 -0.31
N GLN A 479 -2.54 -5.86 -1.13
CA GLN A 479 -2.73 -5.37 -2.49
C GLN A 479 -3.75 -4.23 -2.54
N MET A 480 -3.37 -3.08 -3.10
CA MET A 480 -4.23 -1.92 -3.34
C MET A 480 -4.22 -1.53 -4.82
N TYR A 481 -5.33 -0.98 -5.29
CA TYR A 481 -5.41 -0.31 -6.58
C TYR A 481 -6.03 1.06 -6.41
N GLY A 482 -5.54 2.06 -7.16
CA GLY A 482 -6.10 3.39 -7.24
C GLY A 482 -6.23 3.84 -8.69
N SER A 483 -7.27 4.60 -8.98
CA SER A 483 -7.46 5.19 -10.31
C SER A 483 -6.67 6.49 -10.42
N GLY A 484 -5.86 6.60 -11.47
CA GLY A 484 -5.21 7.86 -11.85
C GLY A 484 -6.19 8.86 -12.43
N CYS A 485 -5.70 10.06 -12.82
CA CYS A 485 -6.51 11.04 -13.53
C CYS A 485 -6.97 10.46 -14.87
N SER A 486 -8.25 10.18 -14.98
CA SER A 486 -8.80 9.50 -16.14
C SER A 486 -10.19 10.01 -16.56
N GLY A 487 -10.55 11.25 -16.23
CA GLY A 487 -11.84 11.83 -16.63
C GLY A 487 -12.13 11.70 -18.12
N ASP A 488 -11.11 11.78 -18.95
CA ASP A 488 -11.18 11.63 -20.41
C ASP A 488 -10.67 10.28 -20.94
N VAL A 489 -10.35 9.29 -20.06
CA VAL A 489 -9.74 8.01 -20.46
C VAL A 489 -10.60 6.82 -20.04
N THR A 490 -10.92 5.93 -20.99
CA THR A 490 -11.71 4.71 -20.75
C THR A 490 -11.08 3.52 -21.47
N ALA A 491 -11.62 2.32 -21.26
CA ALA A 491 -11.25 1.13 -22.03
C ALA A 491 -11.90 1.08 -23.45
N GLY A 492 -12.56 2.14 -23.86
CA GLY A 492 -13.52 2.17 -24.97
C GLY A 492 -13.08 1.57 -26.30
N LYS A 493 -11.84 1.81 -26.73
CA LYS A 493 -11.28 1.22 -27.95
C LYS A 493 -11.20 -0.32 -27.89
N PHE A 494 -10.89 -0.87 -26.74
CA PHE A 494 -10.56 -2.28 -26.53
C PHE A 494 -11.65 -3.07 -25.82
N ASN A 495 -12.82 -2.47 -25.67
CA ASN A 495 -13.94 -3.00 -24.95
C ASN A 495 -15.25 -2.86 -25.76
N SER A 496 -15.96 -3.93 -25.97
CA SER A 496 -17.27 -3.97 -26.59
C SER A 496 -18.42 -4.17 -25.58
N GLY A 497 -18.12 -4.15 -24.27
CA GLY A 497 -19.09 -4.28 -23.19
C GLY A 497 -19.58 -5.70 -22.97
N THR A 498 -18.72 -6.71 -23.17
CA THR A 498 -19.01 -8.11 -22.90
C THR A 498 -18.29 -8.62 -21.66
N ALA A 499 -18.75 -9.77 -21.12
CA ALA A 499 -18.08 -10.41 -20.00
C ALA A 499 -16.66 -10.89 -20.37
N GLU A 500 -16.47 -11.34 -21.61
CA GLU A 500 -15.18 -11.75 -22.15
C GLU A 500 -14.19 -10.59 -22.21
N ASP A 501 -14.66 -9.39 -22.59
CA ASP A 501 -13.83 -8.20 -22.59
C ASP A 501 -13.41 -7.80 -21.16
N ARG A 502 -14.30 -7.88 -20.15
CA ARG A 502 -13.95 -7.65 -18.75
C ARG A 502 -12.83 -8.57 -18.30
N ILE A 503 -12.92 -9.86 -18.60
CA ILE A 503 -11.89 -10.85 -18.26
C ILE A 503 -10.57 -10.53 -18.98
N ALA A 504 -10.62 -10.18 -20.26
CA ALA A 504 -9.43 -9.84 -21.06
C ALA A 504 -8.75 -8.55 -20.55
N LEU A 505 -9.53 -7.53 -20.15
CA LEU A 505 -9.03 -6.31 -19.54
C LEU A 505 -8.39 -6.60 -18.17
N ALA A 506 -9.04 -7.41 -17.34
CA ALA A 506 -8.50 -7.83 -16.04
C ALA A 506 -7.16 -8.59 -16.19
N ASP A 507 -7.04 -9.47 -17.19
CA ASP A 507 -5.79 -10.21 -17.45
C ASP A 507 -4.66 -9.28 -17.91
N ARG A 508 -4.95 -8.27 -18.74
CA ARG A 508 -3.95 -7.26 -19.16
C ARG A 508 -3.49 -6.39 -17.99
N MET A 509 -4.42 -5.95 -17.15
CA MET A 509 -4.09 -5.21 -15.91
C MET A 509 -3.25 -6.04 -14.96
N TYR A 510 -3.64 -7.29 -14.71
CA TYR A 510 -2.89 -8.21 -13.87
C TYR A 510 -1.44 -8.39 -14.35
N ARG A 511 -1.23 -8.64 -15.66
CA ARG A 511 0.13 -8.78 -16.22
C ARG A 511 0.97 -7.51 -16.04
N ALA A 512 0.36 -6.34 -16.18
CA ALA A 512 1.04 -5.07 -15.96
C ALA A 512 1.38 -4.86 -14.48
N MET A 513 0.50 -5.25 -13.55
CA MET A 513 0.77 -5.21 -12.11
C MET A 513 1.95 -6.12 -11.75
N VAL A 514 1.99 -7.36 -12.25
CA VAL A 514 3.12 -8.29 -12.05
C VAL A 514 4.41 -7.68 -12.60
N ALA A 515 4.42 -7.24 -13.86
CA ALA A 515 5.62 -6.67 -14.49
C ALA A 515 6.08 -5.37 -13.79
N SER A 516 5.15 -4.54 -13.29
CA SER A 516 5.48 -3.36 -12.49
C SER A 516 6.13 -3.74 -11.16
N THR A 517 5.64 -4.80 -10.50
CA THR A 517 6.24 -5.33 -9.28
C THR A 517 7.65 -5.87 -9.53
N GLU A 518 7.85 -6.63 -10.61
CA GLU A 518 9.16 -7.17 -11.00
C GLU A 518 10.19 -6.08 -11.34
N SER A 519 9.73 -4.92 -11.81
CA SER A 519 10.59 -3.75 -12.10
C SER A 519 10.91 -2.90 -10.88
N THR A 520 10.42 -3.28 -9.69
CA THR A 520 10.55 -2.47 -8.47
C THR A 520 12.01 -2.25 -8.07
N ARG A 521 12.35 -0.98 -7.84
CA ARG A 521 13.58 -0.54 -7.19
C ARG A 521 13.23 -0.01 -5.80
N THR A 522 13.85 -0.56 -4.77
CA THR A 522 13.67 -0.12 -3.38
C THR A 522 14.66 0.97 -2.99
N VAL A 523 14.20 1.90 -2.17
CA VAL A 523 14.98 2.98 -1.56
C VAL A 523 14.56 3.16 -0.11
N LYS A 524 15.44 3.67 0.75
CA LYS A 524 15.11 3.94 2.16
C LYS A 524 13.97 4.94 2.29
N LEU A 525 13.07 4.68 3.24
CA LEU A 525 12.06 5.64 3.68
C LEU A 525 12.65 6.49 4.80
N GLU A 526 13.10 7.71 4.48
CA GLU A 526 13.79 8.58 5.42
C GLU A 526 12.91 9.71 5.95
N SER A 527 11.87 10.10 5.19
CA SER A 527 10.99 11.20 5.55
C SER A 527 9.58 10.99 5.02
N VAL A 528 8.60 11.59 5.69
CA VAL A 528 7.22 11.72 5.22
C VAL A 528 6.76 13.15 5.48
N ARG A 529 6.39 13.86 4.43
CA ARG A 529 5.97 15.25 4.48
C ARG A 529 4.68 15.47 3.68
N GLY A 530 3.79 16.33 4.17
CA GLY A 530 2.60 16.76 3.44
C GLY A 530 2.77 18.13 2.82
N ILE A 531 2.16 18.31 1.65
CA ILE A 531 1.96 19.59 1.00
C ILE A 531 0.47 19.71 0.69
N TRP A 532 -0.13 20.84 1.02
CA TRP A 532 -1.56 21.10 0.83
C TRP A 532 -1.73 22.42 0.11
N GLU A 533 -1.86 22.38 -1.22
CA GLU A 533 -2.04 23.58 -2.00
C GLU A 533 -3.54 23.89 -2.18
N PRO A 534 -4.04 25.03 -1.71
CA PRO A 534 -5.42 25.42 -1.91
C PRO A 534 -5.69 25.81 -3.38
N LEU A 535 -6.84 25.37 -3.89
CA LEU A 535 -7.34 25.69 -5.22
C LEU A 535 -8.67 26.46 -5.11
N GLU A 536 -8.83 27.54 -5.83
CA GLU A 536 -10.05 28.34 -5.92
C GLU A 536 -10.85 27.98 -7.18
N ILE A 537 -11.39 26.76 -7.20
CA ILE A 537 -12.21 26.28 -8.32
C ILE A 537 -13.60 26.90 -8.24
N ARG A 538 -14.06 27.55 -9.31
CA ARG A 538 -15.35 28.21 -9.39
C ARG A 538 -16.43 27.31 -9.99
N TRP A 539 -17.69 27.61 -9.68
CA TRP A 539 -18.84 26.95 -10.26
C TRP A 539 -19.03 27.28 -11.74
N ASN A 540 -19.51 26.33 -12.53
CA ASN A 540 -19.80 26.50 -13.93
C ASN A 540 -21.02 27.45 -14.13
N PRO A 541 -20.91 28.57 -14.87
CA PRO A 541 -21.95 29.57 -15.01
C PRO A 541 -23.09 29.16 -15.97
N LYS A 542 -23.15 27.91 -16.42
CA LYS A 542 -24.23 27.45 -17.32
C LYS A 542 -25.62 27.67 -16.71
N PRO A 543 -26.63 28.17 -17.50
CA PRO A 543 -27.99 28.35 -16.99
C PRO A 543 -28.64 27.10 -16.43
N SER A 544 -28.30 25.91 -16.96
CA SER A 544 -28.78 24.61 -16.45
C SER A 544 -28.26 24.28 -15.05
N LEU A 545 -27.17 24.93 -14.63
CA LEU A 545 -26.52 24.75 -13.32
C LEU A 545 -26.82 25.93 -12.38
N ALA A 546 -27.68 26.86 -12.77
CA ALA A 546 -28.14 27.92 -11.89
C ALA A 546 -28.96 27.34 -10.73
N ARG A 547 -28.80 27.88 -9.51
CA ARG A 547 -29.48 27.39 -8.30
C ARG A 547 -30.98 27.26 -8.47
N ASP A 548 -31.62 28.28 -9.03
CA ASP A 548 -33.09 28.29 -9.25
C ASP A 548 -33.52 27.16 -10.19
N THR A 549 -32.77 26.93 -11.27
CA THR A 549 -33.03 25.84 -12.23
C THR A 549 -32.90 24.47 -11.59
N LEU A 550 -31.84 24.27 -10.81
CA LEU A 550 -31.61 23.01 -10.10
C LEU A 550 -32.68 22.79 -9.01
N THR A 551 -33.04 23.85 -8.28
CA THR A 551 -34.09 23.75 -7.24
C THR A 551 -35.45 23.43 -7.86
N ALA A 552 -35.81 24.05 -8.98
CA ALA A 552 -37.03 23.71 -9.71
C ALA A 552 -37.02 22.25 -10.17
N SER A 553 -35.90 21.76 -10.72
CA SER A 553 -35.76 20.38 -11.16
C SER A 553 -35.86 19.37 -10.01
N LEU A 554 -35.31 19.69 -8.84
CA LEU A 554 -35.40 18.82 -7.63
C LEU A 554 -36.87 18.66 -7.18
N HIS A 555 -37.66 19.72 -7.22
CA HIS A 555 -39.04 19.73 -6.75
C HIS A 555 -40.07 19.27 -7.80
N ASP A 556 -39.69 19.15 -9.06
CA ASP A 556 -40.60 18.69 -10.13
C ASP A 556 -40.80 17.19 -10.10
N ALA A 557 -41.91 16.76 -9.52
CA ALA A 557 -42.29 15.35 -9.42
C ALA A 557 -42.58 14.67 -10.76
N SER A 558 -42.72 15.43 -11.86
CA SER A 558 -42.92 14.88 -13.20
C SER A 558 -41.60 14.42 -13.87
N LEU A 559 -40.45 14.86 -13.34
CA LEU A 559 -39.14 14.43 -13.81
C LEU A 559 -38.78 13.03 -13.30
N LEU A 560 -37.96 12.35 -14.09
CA LEU A 560 -37.35 11.06 -13.66
C LEU A 560 -36.56 11.24 -12.37
N THR A 561 -36.57 10.24 -11.49
CA THR A 561 -35.84 10.25 -10.24
C THR A 561 -34.35 10.59 -10.42
N GLU A 562 -33.72 10.07 -11.46
CA GLU A 562 -32.31 10.32 -11.82
C GLU A 562 -32.02 11.82 -12.10
N LYS A 563 -32.96 12.52 -12.72
CA LYS A 563 -32.84 13.96 -12.97
C LYS A 563 -32.92 14.77 -11.68
N ARG A 564 -33.76 14.34 -10.74
CA ARG A 564 -33.92 14.94 -9.42
C ARG A 564 -32.71 14.66 -8.54
N ILE A 565 -32.13 13.43 -8.63
CA ILE A 565 -30.85 13.07 -7.96
C ILE A 565 -29.74 13.97 -8.50
N TYR A 566 -29.61 14.13 -9.82
CA TYR A 566 -28.63 15.01 -10.42
C TYR A 566 -28.74 16.45 -9.91
N ALA A 567 -29.96 16.98 -9.82
CA ALA A 567 -30.21 18.31 -9.29
C ALA A 567 -29.78 18.40 -7.79
N ALA A 568 -30.10 17.40 -6.99
CA ALA A 568 -29.69 17.34 -5.57
C ALA A 568 -28.17 17.31 -5.41
N MET A 569 -27.46 16.50 -6.19
CA MET A 569 -25.99 16.40 -6.16
C MET A 569 -25.34 17.73 -6.60
N SER A 570 -25.90 18.37 -7.64
CA SER A 570 -25.43 19.67 -8.11
C SER A 570 -25.63 20.76 -7.06
N LEU A 571 -26.81 20.81 -6.41
CA LEU A 571 -27.09 21.73 -5.31
C LEU A 571 -26.18 21.51 -4.10
N ALA A 572 -25.94 20.27 -3.72
CA ALA A 572 -25.06 19.95 -2.61
C ALA A 572 -23.61 20.40 -2.88
N SER A 573 -23.12 20.26 -4.11
CA SER A 573 -21.79 20.74 -4.49
C SER A 573 -21.73 22.28 -4.54
N LEU A 574 -22.78 22.93 -4.99
CA LEU A 574 -22.90 24.40 -4.96
C LEU A 574 -22.94 24.92 -3.51
N ASP A 575 -23.74 24.30 -2.64
CA ASP A 575 -23.82 24.64 -1.21
C ASP A 575 -22.46 24.46 -0.50
N ARG A 576 -21.71 23.41 -0.84
CA ARG A 576 -20.36 23.20 -0.33
C ARG A 576 -19.43 24.32 -0.75
N LEU A 577 -19.46 24.67 -2.04
CA LEU A 577 -18.58 25.71 -2.59
C LEU A 577 -18.85 27.08 -1.98
N GLU A 578 -20.12 27.41 -1.69
CA GLU A 578 -20.48 28.66 -1.02
C GLU A 578 -19.99 28.70 0.45
N LYS A 579 -19.98 27.57 1.14
CA LYS A 579 -19.52 27.47 2.53
C LYS A 579 -17.99 27.33 2.64
N GLN A 580 -17.38 26.63 1.70
CA GLN A 580 -15.95 26.35 1.65
C GLN A 580 -15.46 26.47 0.20
N PRO A 581 -15.09 27.69 -0.25
CA PRO A 581 -14.74 27.95 -1.64
C PRO A 581 -13.45 27.30 -2.10
N GLN A 582 -12.61 26.79 -1.17
CA GLN A 582 -11.35 26.16 -1.50
C GLN A 582 -11.49 24.63 -1.50
N THR A 583 -10.85 24.00 -2.47
CA THR A 583 -10.46 22.59 -2.43
C THR A 583 -8.94 22.51 -2.30
N THR A 584 -8.36 21.33 -2.24
CA THR A 584 -6.94 21.16 -1.99
C THR A 584 -6.34 20.22 -3.03
N LEU A 585 -5.16 20.57 -3.55
CA LEU A 585 -4.29 19.64 -4.26
C LEU A 585 -3.21 19.16 -3.27
N PRO A 586 -3.39 17.99 -2.64
CA PRO A 586 -2.43 17.47 -1.70
C PRO A 586 -1.36 16.66 -2.39
N CYS A 587 -0.16 16.68 -1.79
CA CYS A 587 0.93 15.79 -2.13
C CYS A 587 1.53 15.21 -0.85
N VAL A 588 1.67 13.89 -0.80
CA VAL A 588 2.43 13.19 0.25
C VAL A 588 3.81 12.87 -0.32
N ASP A 589 4.83 13.52 0.22
CA ASP A 589 6.22 13.37 -0.19
C ASP A 589 6.92 12.35 0.72
N LEU A 590 7.35 11.24 0.14
CA LEU A 590 8.08 10.15 0.80
C LEU A 590 9.60 10.20 0.46
N GLY A 591 10.11 11.37 0.06
CA GLY A 591 11.46 11.51 -0.45
C GLY A 591 11.56 11.08 -1.91
N ALA A 592 11.84 9.81 -2.17
CA ALA A 592 11.97 9.27 -3.53
C ALA A 592 10.62 9.07 -4.26
N ALA A 593 9.49 9.07 -3.58
CA ALA A 593 8.16 8.96 -4.19
C ALA A 593 7.23 10.07 -3.71
N GLN A 594 6.39 10.60 -4.61
CA GLN A 594 5.39 11.63 -4.34
C GLN A 594 4.01 11.14 -4.74
N ILE A 595 3.04 11.18 -3.79
CA ILE A 595 1.67 10.77 -4.03
C ILE A 595 0.79 12.03 -4.14
N PHE A 596 0.19 12.23 -5.31
CA PHE A 596 -0.73 13.34 -5.57
C PHE A 596 -2.17 12.86 -5.59
N PHE A 597 -3.09 13.67 -5.04
CA PHE A 597 -4.52 13.40 -5.08
C PHE A 597 -5.23 14.55 -5.79
N PHE A 598 -5.68 14.30 -7.02
CA PHE A 598 -6.43 15.27 -7.80
C PHE A 598 -7.93 15.20 -7.49
N PRO A 599 -8.63 16.35 -7.42
CA PRO A 599 -10.06 16.37 -7.14
C PRO A 599 -10.86 15.85 -8.33
N GLY A 600 -11.92 15.10 -8.05
CA GLY A 600 -12.90 14.62 -9.02
C GLY A 600 -12.31 13.89 -10.21
N GLU A 601 -12.96 14.05 -11.34
CA GLU A 601 -12.63 13.42 -12.61
C GLU A 601 -11.64 14.27 -13.43
N ALA A 602 -10.46 14.54 -12.83
CA ALA A 602 -9.40 15.27 -13.52
C ALA A 602 -8.95 14.51 -14.79
N PHE A 603 -8.72 15.24 -15.87
CA PHE A 603 -8.27 14.68 -17.14
C PHE A 603 -6.81 14.21 -17.07
N VAL A 604 -6.45 13.22 -17.90
CA VAL A 604 -5.12 12.61 -17.91
C VAL A 604 -3.99 13.60 -18.18
N GLY A 605 -4.27 14.70 -18.86
CA GLY A 605 -3.31 15.76 -19.11
C GLY A 605 -2.69 16.34 -17.85
N TYR A 606 -3.42 16.43 -16.73
CA TYR A 606 -2.88 16.87 -15.44
C TYR A 606 -1.87 15.87 -14.86
N GLN A 607 -2.19 14.57 -14.94
CA GLN A 607 -1.25 13.51 -14.52
C GLN A 607 0.04 13.57 -15.31
N LEU A 608 -0.04 13.65 -16.63
CA LEU A 608 1.13 13.74 -17.52
C LEU A 608 1.95 15.02 -17.27
N ASN A 609 1.27 16.14 -16.98
CA ASN A 609 1.92 17.42 -16.68
C ASN A 609 2.76 17.32 -15.40
N ILE A 610 2.20 16.83 -14.28
CA ILE A 610 2.94 16.65 -13.02
C ILE A 610 4.12 15.70 -13.20
N GLN A 611 3.94 14.61 -13.92
CA GLN A 611 5.01 13.66 -14.21
C GLN A 611 6.15 14.29 -15.03
N GLN A 612 5.80 15.12 -16.01
CA GLN A 612 6.78 15.82 -16.82
C GLN A 612 7.54 16.89 -16.01
N ARG A 613 6.84 17.62 -15.12
CA ARG A 613 7.49 18.61 -14.23
C ARG A 613 8.49 17.94 -13.29
N LEU A 614 8.09 16.84 -12.62
CA LEU A 614 8.99 16.07 -11.76
C LEU A 614 10.18 15.49 -12.52
N ALA A 615 9.99 14.97 -13.72
CA ALA A 615 11.08 14.47 -14.55
C ALA A 615 12.12 15.56 -14.90
N LYS A 616 11.67 16.81 -15.10
CA LYS A 616 12.57 17.95 -15.31
C LYS A 616 13.36 18.30 -14.03
N GLU A 617 12.71 18.28 -12.86
CA GLU A 617 13.37 18.51 -11.57
C GLU A 617 14.44 17.46 -11.28
N VAL A 618 14.12 16.18 -11.52
CA VAL A 618 15.08 15.06 -11.41
C VAL A 618 16.32 15.32 -12.29
N ALA A 619 16.12 15.74 -13.53
CA ALA A 619 17.21 16.01 -14.46
C ALA A 619 18.08 17.21 -14.04
N LEU A 620 17.48 18.22 -13.39
CA LEU A 620 18.19 19.43 -12.96
C LEU A 620 18.95 19.25 -11.63
N HIS A 621 18.41 18.47 -10.70
CA HIS A 621 18.90 18.40 -9.32
C HIS A 621 19.46 17.02 -8.93
N ALA A 622 19.52 16.05 -9.85
CA ALA A 622 19.97 14.66 -9.62
C ALA A 622 19.26 13.97 -8.42
N THR A 623 18.00 14.32 -8.19
CA THR A 623 17.17 13.73 -7.11
C THR A 623 16.34 12.60 -7.66
N ASP A 624 16.14 11.55 -6.87
CA ASP A 624 15.16 10.52 -7.17
C ASP A 624 13.77 11.05 -6.78
N ARG A 625 12.89 11.28 -7.77
CA ARG A 625 11.49 11.65 -7.56
C ARG A 625 10.61 10.84 -8.49
N TRP A 626 9.60 10.20 -7.94
CA TRP A 626 8.75 9.28 -8.69
C TRP A 626 7.27 9.53 -8.35
N PRO A 627 6.48 10.04 -9.31
CA PRO A 627 5.10 10.41 -9.06
C PRO A 627 4.15 9.23 -9.11
N LEU A 628 3.31 9.11 -8.08
CA LEU A 628 2.09 8.32 -8.05
C LEU A 628 0.91 9.31 -8.06
N VAL A 629 0.16 9.35 -9.15
CA VAL A 629 -0.91 10.34 -9.34
C VAL A 629 -2.26 9.67 -9.31
N LEU A 630 -3.11 10.10 -8.39
CA LEU A 630 -4.46 9.62 -8.15
C LEU A 630 -5.46 10.71 -8.53
N GLY A 631 -6.52 10.35 -9.22
CA GLY A 631 -7.73 11.16 -9.40
C GLY A 631 -8.77 10.84 -8.32
N TYR A 632 -10.00 11.29 -8.52
CA TYR A 632 -11.20 10.90 -7.76
C TYR A 632 -11.07 11.03 -6.23
N ALA A 633 -10.29 11.98 -5.77
CA ALA A 633 -10.31 12.48 -4.40
C ALA A 633 -11.27 13.66 -4.31
N ASP A 634 -12.06 13.77 -3.23
CA ASP A 634 -13.06 14.84 -3.03
C ASP A 634 -13.87 15.16 -4.32
N CYS A 635 -14.71 14.23 -4.75
CA CYS A 635 -15.33 14.17 -6.08
C CYS A 635 -16.43 15.22 -6.36
N TRP A 636 -16.49 16.33 -5.61
CA TRP A 636 -17.52 17.35 -5.80
C TRP A 636 -17.46 18.08 -7.15
N THR A 637 -16.29 18.12 -7.78
CA THR A 637 -16.03 18.86 -9.01
C THR A 637 -16.67 18.22 -10.25
N GLY A 638 -16.91 16.89 -10.22
CA GLY A 638 -17.11 16.10 -11.44
C GLY A 638 -15.91 16.21 -12.37
N TYR A 639 -16.14 16.33 -13.66
CA TYR A 639 -15.05 16.50 -14.63
C TYR A 639 -14.28 17.81 -14.43
N VAL A 640 -12.95 17.70 -14.50
CA VAL A 640 -12.03 18.85 -14.55
C VAL A 640 -11.23 18.74 -15.86
N PRO A 641 -11.75 19.33 -16.98
CA PRO A 641 -11.11 19.25 -18.27
C PRO A 641 -9.83 20.09 -18.34
N THR A 642 -8.89 19.69 -19.20
CA THR A 642 -7.72 20.50 -19.54
C THR A 642 -8.11 21.67 -20.42
N ARG A 643 -7.17 22.61 -20.61
CA ARG A 643 -7.35 23.75 -21.53
C ARG A 643 -7.73 23.28 -22.94
N GLU A 644 -7.01 22.30 -23.48
CA GLU A 644 -7.25 21.78 -24.83
C GLU A 644 -8.66 21.20 -24.98
N ALA A 645 -9.13 20.47 -23.94
CA ALA A 645 -10.49 19.92 -23.98
C ALA A 645 -11.57 21.00 -23.96
N VAL A 646 -11.35 22.09 -23.23
CA VAL A 646 -12.25 23.26 -23.22
C VAL A 646 -12.24 23.95 -24.59
N GLU A 647 -11.07 24.15 -25.19
CA GLU A 647 -10.92 24.70 -26.54
C GLU A 647 -11.62 23.83 -27.61
N ASP A 648 -11.59 22.50 -27.42
CA ASP A 648 -12.31 21.50 -28.23
C ASP A 648 -13.81 21.37 -27.86
N ARG A 649 -14.32 22.25 -27.02
CA ARG A 649 -15.73 22.32 -26.59
C ARG A 649 -16.24 21.09 -25.87
N PHE A 650 -15.39 20.50 -25.01
CA PHE A 650 -15.86 19.46 -24.10
C PHE A 650 -17.08 19.94 -23.31
N ASP A 651 -18.13 19.12 -23.32
CA ASP A 651 -19.35 19.34 -22.56
C ASP A 651 -19.92 18.00 -22.07
N ASP A 652 -20.23 17.93 -20.78
CA ASP A 652 -20.81 16.75 -20.15
C ASP A 652 -21.78 17.16 -19.04
N THR A 653 -22.68 16.27 -18.67
CA THR A 653 -23.62 16.45 -17.57
C THR A 653 -22.90 16.65 -16.23
N TRP A 654 -21.79 15.93 -15.99
CA TRP A 654 -20.98 15.97 -14.75
C TRP A 654 -19.92 17.09 -14.74
N TYR A 655 -20.03 18.07 -15.58
CA TYR A 655 -19.10 19.20 -15.70
C TYR A 655 -19.59 20.41 -14.90
N TRP A 656 -19.29 20.44 -13.60
CA TRP A 656 -19.78 21.46 -12.66
C TRP A 656 -18.82 22.63 -12.42
N VAL A 657 -17.57 22.52 -12.80
CA VAL A 657 -16.56 23.57 -12.60
C VAL A 657 -16.51 24.57 -13.76
N ASP A 658 -16.10 25.83 -13.46
CA ASP A 658 -15.86 26.86 -14.48
C ASP A 658 -14.92 26.33 -15.57
N PRO A 659 -15.20 26.60 -16.85
CA PRO A 659 -14.30 26.19 -17.94
C PRO A 659 -12.84 26.61 -17.79
N ARG A 660 -12.55 27.63 -16.98
CA ARG A 660 -11.17 28.07 -16.66
C ARG A 660 -10.56 27.41 -15.43
N ALA A 661 -11.20 26.40 -14.87
CA ALA A 661 -10.64 25.65 -13.73
C ALA A 661 -9.22 25.14 -13.99
N TRP A 662 -8.85 24.89 -15.25
CA TRP A 662 -7.48 24.51 -15.65
C TRP A 662 -6.42 25.55 -15.25
N GLU A 663 -6.74 26.86 -15.18
CA GLU A 663 -5.81 27.91 -14.74
C GLU A 663 -5.42 27.70 -13.27
N GLU A 664 -6.40 27.38 -12.42
CA GLU A 664 -6.17 27.07 -11.00
C GLU A 664 -5.42 25.73 -10.80
N MET A 665 -5.74 24.74 -11.62
CA MET A 665 -5.03 23.45 -11.58
C MET A 665 -3.55 23.63 -11.95
N ASP A 666 -3.26 24.40 -13.00
CA ASP A 666 -1.88 24.71 -13.42
C ASP A 666 -1.12 25.51 -12.35
N ARG A 667 -1.75 26.52 -11.76
CA ARG A 667 -1.19 27.30 -10.64
C ARG A 667 -0.90 26.39 -9.44
N GLY A 668 -1.85 25.53 -9.07
CA GLY A 668 -1.69 24.61 -7.95
C GLY A 668 -0.56 23.61 -8.15
N MET A 669 -0.48 23.01 -9.33
CA MET A 669 0.63 22.11 -9.68
C MET A 669 2.00 22.82 -9.61
N GLU A 670 2.10 24.05 -10.12
CA GLU A 670 3.34 24.83 -10.06
C GLU A 670 3.74 25.14 -8.61
N SER A 671 2.77 25.54 -7.77
CA SER A 671 3.02 25.82 -6.35
C SER A 671 3.49 24.58 -5.59
N VAL A 672 2.84 23.41 -5.80
CA VAL A 672 3.29 22.15 -5.19
C VAL A 672 4.71 21.80 -5.62
N MET A 673 5.07 21.98 -6.91
CA MET A 673 6.44 21.74 -7.40
C MET A 673 7.46 22.64 -6.72
N GLN A 674 7.16 23.93 -6.53
CA GLN A 674 8.02 24.86 -5.81
C GLN A 674 8.21 24.50 -4.34
N GLN A 675 7.17 23.94 -3.69
CA GLN A 675 7.25 23.47 -2.31
C GLN A 675 8.03 22.16 -2.20
N LEU A 676 7.95 21.28 -3.19
CA LEU A 676 8.75 20.05 -3.25
C LEU A 676 10.24 20.33 -3.44
N ALA A 677 10.61 21.42 -4.13
CA ALA A 677 12.01 21.82 -4.35
C ALA A 677 12.69 22.41 -3.12
N ARG A 678 11.93 22.78 -2.07
CA ARG A 678 12.43 23.28 -0.77
C ARG A 678 12.67 22.14 0.21
#